data_de646f5077732b56f671913084c20be4
#
_entry.id   de646f5077732b56f671913084c20be4
#
_cell.length_a   1.000
_cell.length_b   1.000
_cell.length_c   1.000
_cell.angle_alpha   90.00
_cell.angle_beta   90.00
_cell.angle_gamma   90.00
#
_symmetry.space_group_name_H-M   'P 1'
#
loop_
_entity.id
_entity.type
_entity.pdbx_description
1 polymer ?
#
loop_
_entity_poly.entity_id
_entity_poly.type
_entity_poly.pdbx_seq_one_letter_code
_entity_poly.pdbx_strand_id
1 'polypeptide(L)'
;MRKDGILALLALSFFLAAPASAETPAVPPVPAAAEEAAAADPAVPPEPDAGTPEKPEAAEEKGTGFPGPWEVGETAVKGSLNVKPKVVLRAVKARKGRLYYRDFVARDVEAVLGLGSVEKVSVDIEELPGRPSSPKLASFLAAPLQARVTYVVSEKPMIKKLLVEGAKQLSKSSVKDEMSLKERDFFDELKIREDLIKIADHYRGKGFLDVSVDYEITHDTAARTCELTVKVDERSKVRVSSLELEGAEGFAVKKLRKLFKNRPKKVYKPEELQNDLAALEAHYKNRGYSDFEVLSSSAAFSGDRASVAITVSVREGAKAMFGATTFSGNSVYSSAELAGAVVYRRGKLYNEERYEDTVRAVQEKYADKGYLRAQVRPVKTRNPDTGELDIEYSLTENSPIYVGHIDVEGNKATKTHVLRREVAQKEGEVFSAAKVRRSQEKIFNLGFIDDVNPVINPTADPDTVDLVFDVAEGKPGMLTAGAGISSREGVVGTLSVSHMNMLGLAHRMSLAWNFGKRVQDYNLSWTMPWIGDSPTSLGLNLFNTRRYRPYRSSLSAYTERRTGGKITVAPRFEDDKYTLTTAYTYERVQIMDVRDVYDGELTEGTSVTSSIFVEFARDTRDSVWDPTRGGRGAIGLELTGGPLLGDVDFYKPSLSYSHNFKLFSIDDYPFVLSIANRLGYVARFGDTERVPFYEKYFLGGSETVRGYNSNGQIGPPEGGRLYGVMNLEFKFPLARERRRTIVQWAFFFDAGNSWDRFDDVSLRTGEGEKQLKTGAGFGIRFTTPAFPIRLDWGYGFNHKDGEQRSDIYFTLGNLF
;
A
#
# COMPACT_ATOMS: atom_id res chain seq x y z
N MET A 1 6.32 13.12 -50.53
CA MET A 1 7.32 13.16 -49.45
C MET A 1 6.69 13.72 -48.15
N ARG A 2 5.66 13.11 -47.56
CA ARG A 2 5.04 13.60 -46.30
C ARG A 2 4.29 12.50 -45.51
N LYS A 3 4.48 11.22 -45.86
CA LYS A 3 3.95 10.08 -45.08
C LYS A 3 4.90 9.63 -43.95
N ASP A 4 6.15 10.12 -43.99
CA ASP A 4 7.21 9.67 -43.11
C ASP A 4 7.14 10.26 -41.66
N GLY A 5 6.40 11.38 -41.47
CA GLY A 5 6.30 12.04 -40.16
C GLY A 5 5.42 11.32 -39.12
N ILE A 6 4.37 10.63 -39.58
CA ILE A 6 3.47 9.88 -38.65
C ILE A 6 4.10 8.54 -38.31
N LEU A 7 4.81 7.92 -39.26
CA LEU A 7 5.63 6.75 -39.01
C LEU A 7 6.79 7.07 -38.02
N ALA A 8 7.34 8.29 -38.07
CA ALA A 8 8.39 8.71 -37.13
C ALA A 8 7.90 8.89 -35.69
N LEU A 9 6.66 9.36 -35.49
CA LEU A 9 6.05 9.40 -34.14
C LEU A 9 5.74 7.99 -33.64
N LEU A 10 5.27 7.10 -34.49
CA LEU A 10 5.07 5.68 -34.22
C LEU A 10 6.41 4.96 -33.98
N ALA A 11 7.44 5.27 -34.80
CA ALA A 11 8.78 4.70 -34.66
C ALA A 11 9.49 5.21 -33.38
N LEU A 12 9.31 6.49 -33.02
CA LEU A 12 9.88 7.03 -31.77
C LEU A 12 9.25 6.37 -30.53
N SER A 13 7.97 6.04 -30.57
CA SER A 13 7.28 5.31 -29.50
C SER A 13 7.75 3.86 -29.39
N PHE A 14 8.15 3.23 -30.51
CA PHE A 14 8.65 1.85 -30.55
C PHE A 14 10.16 1.74 -30.29
N PHE A 15 10.96 2.73 -30.71
CA PHE A 15 12.42 2.71 -30.53
C PHE A 15 12.85 3.06 -29.07
N LEU A 16 12.05 3.84 -28.35
CA LEU A 16 12.27 4.04 -26.90
C LEU A 16 11.90 2.82 -26.05
N ALA A 17 11.32 1.79 -26.67
CA ALA A 17 10.92 0.52 -26.06
C ALA A 17 11.91 -0.64 -26.34
N ALA A 18 13.16 -0.37 -26.70
CA ALA A 18 14.21 -1.39 -26.62
C ALA A 18 14.27 -1.90 -25.18
N PRO A 19 14.31 -3.20 -24.94
CA PRO A 19 14.28 -3.74 -23.60
C PRO A 19 15.51 -3.22 -22.84
N ALA A 20 15.30 -2.27 -21.95
CA ALA A 20 16.20 -2.13 -20.83
C ALA A 20 16.17 -3.49 -20.14
N SER A 21 17.30 -4.17 -20.10
CA SER A 21 17.50 -5.41 -19.38
C SER A 21 16.75 -5.33 -18.06
N ALA A 22 15.85 -6.27 -17.85
CA ALA A 22 15.00 -6.35 -16.68
C ALA A 22 15.87 -6.34 -15.41
N GLU A 23 15.96 -5.19 -14.76
CA GLU A 23 16.39 -5.13 -13.38
C GLU A 23 15.24 -5.68 -12.55
N THR A 24 15.46 -6.85 -12.01
CA THR A 24 14.54 -7.56 -11.10
C THR A 24 14.39 -6.75 -9.81
N PRO A 25 13.18 -6.53 -9.31
CA PRO A 25 12.99 -5.86 -8.03
C PRO A 25 13.60 -6.72 -6.92
N ALA A 26 14.36 -6.09 -6.02
CA ALA A 26 14.88 -6.73 -4.83
C ALA A 26 13.73 -7.24 -3.96
N VAL A 27 13.72 -8.54 -3.70
CA VAL A 27 12.87 -9.16 -2.68
C VAL A 27 13.46 -8.77 -1.32
N PRO A 28 12.64 -8.36 -0.33
CA PRO A 28 13.13 -8.25 1.04
C PRO A 28 13.66 -9.61 1.51
N PRO A 29 14.73 -9.65 2.29
CA PRO A 29 15.33 -10.89 2.72
C PRO A 29 14.32 -11.73 3.50
N VAL A 30 14.18 -12.96 3.12
CA VAL A 30 13.53 -14.00 3.92
C VAL A 30 14.36 -14.14 5.20
N PRO A 31 13.78 -14.06 6.40
CA PRO A 31 14.55 -14.25 7.62
C PRO A 31 15.13 -15.66 7.62
N ALA A 32 16.43 -15.75 7.62
CA ALA A 32 17.16 -17.00 7.81
C ALA A 32 16.84 -17.53 9.21
N ALA A 33 16.45 -18.80 9.29
CA ALA A 33 16.34 -19.52 10.55
C ALA A 33 17.69 -19.43 11.28
N ALA A 34 17.64 -18.90 12.50
CA ALA A 34 18.80 -18.81 13.36
C ALA A 34 19.24 -20.22 13.78
N GLU A 35 20.42 -20.62 13.36
CA GLU A 35 21.18 -21.70 14.00
C GLU A 35 21.80 -21.16 15.29
N GLU A 36 21.44 -21.74 16.40
CA GLU A 36 22.04 -21.52 17.71
C GLU A 36 23.53 -21.91 17.69
N ALA A 37 24.40 -20.92 17.86
CA ALA A 37 25.78 -21.17 18.31
C ALA A 37 25.95 -20.56 19.70
N ALA A 38 26.10 -21.43 20.67
CA ALA A 38 26.38 -21.11 22.06
C ALA A 38 27.66 -20.30 22.20
N ALA A 39 27.58 -19.10 22.78
CA ALA A 39 28.73 -18.37 23.29
C ALA A 39 28.41 -17.91 24.72
N ALA A 40 29.31 -18.18 25.62
CA ALA A 40 29.22 -18.07 27.06
C ALA A 40 28.87 -16.67 27.56
N ASP A 41 27.96 -16.64 28.50
CA ASP A 41 27.44 -15.52 29.29
C ASP A 41 28.45 -14.99 30.32
N PRO A 42 28.60 -13.68 30.48
CA PRO A 42 29.21 -13.13 31.70
C PRO A 42 28.12 -12.95 32.76
N ALA A 43 28.43 -13.40 33.94
CA ALA A 43 27.65 -13.50 35.16
C ALA A 43 26.68 -12.33 35.45
N VAL A 44 25.40 -12.67 35.58
CA VAL A 44 24.32 -11.84 36.11
C VAL A 44 24.37 -11.94 37.63
N PRO A 45 24.22 -10.84 38.40
CA PRO A 45 24.05 -10.90 39.86
C PRO A 45 22.68 -11.49 40.22
N PRO A 46 22.52 -12.16 41.38
CA PRO A 46 21.32 -12.89 41.71
C PRO A 46 20.13 -11.98 41.91
N GLU A 47 19.05 -12.33 41.24
CA GLU A 47 17.72 -11.74 41.42
C GLU A 47 17.21 -12.00 42.86
N PRO A 48 16.45 -11.06 43.45
CA PRO A 48 15.72 -11.34 44.66
C PRO A 48 14.57 -12.30 44.36
N ASP A 49 14.44 -13.28 45.22
CA ASP A 49 13.47 -14.37 45.25
C ASP A 49 12.06 -13.90 44.83
N ALA A 50 11.68 -14.12 43.55
CA ALA A 50 10.32 -13.92 43.10
C ALA A 50 9.50 -15.12 43.52
N GLY A 51 8.72 -14.95 44.58
CA GLY A 51 7.73 -15.92 45.04
C GLY A 51 6.93 -16.46 43.84
N THR A 52 6.87 -17.78 43.79
CA THR A 52 6.06 -18.56 42.83
C THR A 52 4.66 -17.93 42.73
N PRO A 53 4.11 -17.64 41.54
CA PRO A 53 2.75 -17.14 41.46
C PRO A 53 1.81 -18.18 42.00
N GLU A 54 1.14 -17.86 43.10
CA GLU A 54 0.07 -18.68 43.66
C GLU A 54 -0.96 -18.93 42.56
N LYS A 55 -1.19 -20.21 42.32
CA LYS A 55 -2.31 -20.67 41.49
C LYS A 55 -3.58 -20.05 42.04
N PRO A 56 -4.47 -19.45 41.24
CA PRO A 56 -5.68 -18.85 41.76
C PRO A 56 -6.45 -19.87 42.56
N GLU A 57 -6.73 -19.51 43.81
CA GLU A 57 -7.51 -20.34 44.75
C GLU A 57 -8.81 -20.75 44.07
N ALA A 58 -9.07 -22.06 44.08
CA ALA A 58 -10.28 -22.62 43.55
C ALA A 58 -11.51 -21.99 44.23
N ALA A 59 -12.51 -21.63 43.43
CA ALA A 59 -13.74 -21.02 43.88
C ALA A 59 -14.34 -21.80 45.04
N GLU A 60 -14.55 -21.16 46.21
CA GLU A 60 -15.33 -21.75 47.32
C GLU A 60 -16.80 -21.87 46.85
N GLU A 61 -17.25 -23.10 46.65
CA GLU A 61 -18.68 -23.41 46.50
C GLU A 61 -19.34 -23.28 47.87
N LYS A 62 -20.10 -22.24 48.10
CA LYS A 62 -21.07 -22.18 49.20
C LYS A 62 -22.43 -22.58 48.64
N GLY A 63 -22.78 -23.87 48.72
CA GLY A 63 -24.08 -24.35 48.27
C GLY A 63 -24.37 -25.76 48.64
N THR A 64 -25.65 -26.06 48.81
CA THR A 64 -26.23 -27.29 49.26
C THR A 64 -25.64 -28.51 48.56
N GLY A 65 -25.36 -29.60 49.27
CA GLY A 65 -24.70 -30.84 48.83
C GLY A 65 -25.43 -31.66 47.79
N PHE A 66 -26.25 -31.06 46.90
CA PHE A 66 -26.94 -31.74 45.79
C PHE A 66 -26.11 -31.70 44.50
N PRO A 67 -25.94 -32.84 43.82
CA PRO A 67 -25.03 -32.95 42.65
C PRO A 67 -25.53 -32.36 41.33
N GLY A 68 -26.71 -31.65 41.27
CA GLY A 68 -27.32 -31.21 40.01
C GLY A 68 -27.80 -32.35 39.10
N PRO A 69 -28.32 -32.06 37.91
CA PRO A 69 -28.48 -30.79 37.24
C PRO A 69 -29.65 -29.95 37.78
N TRP A 70 -29.53 -28.62 37.67
CA TRP A 70 -30.58 -27.67 38.08
C TRP A 70 -31.23 -27.02 36.86
N GLU A 71 -32.54 -26.73 36.96
CA GLU A 71 -33.19 -25.80 36.07
C GLU A 71 -32.99 -24.36 36.60
N VAL A 72 -32.39 -23.46 35.82
CA VAL A 72 -32.18 -22.07 36.26
C VAL A 72 -33.54 -21.34 36.28
N GLY A 73 -34.05 -21.09 37.52
CA GLY A 73 -35.23 -20.28 37.73
C GLY A 73 -34.94 -18.78 37.66
N GLU A 74 -33.82 -18.38 38.25
CA GLU A 74 -33.38 -17.00 38.32
C GLU A 74 -31.84 -16.90 38.30
N THR A 75 -31.33 -15.83 37.65
CA THR A 75 -29.90 -15.49 37.69
C THR A 75 -29.72 -14.10 38.28
N ALA A 76 -28.81 -13.96 39.25
CA ALA A 76 -28.52 -12.71 39.93
C ALA A 76 -27.01 -12.45 39.98
N VAL A 77 -26.63 -11.17 40.06
CA VAL A 77 -25.26 -10.73 40.31
C VAL A 77 -25.26 -9.87 41.57
N LYS A 78 -24.40 -10.21 42.53
CA LYS A 78 -24.18 -9.43 43.74
C LYS A 78 -22.75 -8.90 43.78
N GLY A 79 -22.56 -7.75 44.47
CA GLY A 79 -21.23 -7.19 44.65
C GLY A 79 -20.68 -6.36 43.50
N SER A 80 -21.42 -6.23 42.40
CA SER A 80 -21.05 -5.33 41.31
C SER A 80 -21.47 -3.89 41.60
N LEU A 81 -20.53 -2.92 41.48
CA LEU A 81 -20.75 -1.48 41.63
C LEU A 81 -20.49 -0.74 40.29
N ASN A 82 -19.34 -0.99 39.70
CA ASN A 82 -18.87 -0.34 38.48
C ASN A 82 -19.10 -1.19 37.22
N VAL A 83 -19.16 -2.51 37.37
CA VAL A 83 -19.49 -3.44 36.27
C VAL A 83 -21.01 -3.60 36.22
N LYS A 84 -21.59 -3.32 35.05
CA LYS A 84 -23.03 -3.52 34.86
C LYS A 84 -23.37 -5.01 34.99
N PRO A 85 -24.35 -5.42 35.84
CA PRO A 85 -24.73 -6.83 36.02
C PRO A 85 -25.02 -7.56 34.70
N LYS A 86 -25.55 -6.87 33.70
CA LYS A 86 -25.81 -7.41 32.35
C LYS A 86 -24.53 -7.90 31.63
N VAL A 87 -23.36 -7.35 31.94
CA VAL A 87 -22.07 -7.76 31.35
C VAL A 87 -21.69 -9.13 31.86
N VAL A 88 -21.75 -9.33 33.20
CA VAL A 88 -21.51 -10.62 33.86
C VAL A 88 -22.49 -11.67 33.34
N LEU A 89 -23.81 -11.34 33.34
CA LEU A 89 -24.84 -12.25 32.86
C LEU A 89 -24.75 -12.64 31.39
N ARG A 90 -24.06 -11.85 30.56
CA ARG A 90 -23.80 -12.23 29.17
C ARG A 90 -22.67 -13.24 29.01
N ALA A 91 -21.68 -13.20 29.88
CA ALA A 91 -20.52 -14.08 29.86
C ALA A 91 -20.85 -15.50 30.32
N VAL A 92 -21.81 -15.65 31.24
CA VAL A 92 -22.14 -16.93 31.86
C VAL A 92 -23.13 -17.78 31.07
N LYS A 93 -23.12 -19.10 31.31
CA LYS A 93 -24.03 -20.05 30.66
C LYS A 93 -25.35 -20.24 31.41
N ALA A 94 -25.42 -19.87 32.67
CA ALA A 94 -26.64 -19.92 33.49
C ALA A 94 -27.69 -18.97 32.90
N ARG A 95 -28.75 -19.53 32.30
CA ARG A 95 -29.86 -18.78 31.69
C ARG A 95 -31.19 -19.34 32.12
N LYS A 96 -32.13 -18.48 32.47
CA LYS A 96 -33.49 -18.87 32.91
C LYS A 96 -34.11 -19.90 31.95
N GLY A 97 -34.62 -20.99 32.52
CA GLY A 97 -35.28 -22.07 31.78
C GLY A 97 -34.30 -23.08 31.15
N ARG A 98 -32.99 -22.95 31.39
CA ARG A 98 -32.00 -23.94 30.87
C ARG A 98 -31.46 -24.78 31.96
N LEU A 99 -31.04 -26.02 31.62
CA LEU A 99 -30.32 -26.90 32.55
C LEU A 99 -28.91 -26.34 32.79
N TYR A 100 -28.52 -26.34 34.08
CA TYR A 100 -27.22 -25.91 34.54
C TYR A 100 -26.53 -27.05 35.28
N TYR A 101 -25.34 -27.41 34.86
CA TYR A 101 -24.57 -28.50 35.35
C TYR A 101 -23.41 -28.00 36.18
N ARG A 102 -22.93 -28.82 37.13
CA ARG A 102 -21.79 -28.45 38.03
C ARG A 102 -20.54 -28.03 37.21
N ASP A 103 -20.27 -28.72 36.13
CA ASP A 103 -19.14 -28.39 35.22
C ASP A 103 -19.24 -27.00 34.58
N PHE A 104 -20.43 -26.40 34.54
CA PHE A 104 -20.60 -25.05 34.02
C PHE A 104 -20.20 -23.98 35.02
N VAL A 105 -20.19 -24.32 36.36
CA VAL A 105 -19.77 -23.36 37.39
C VAL A 105 -18.32 -22.93 37.15
N ALA A 106 -17.40 -23.90 37.00
CA ALA A 106 -15.99 -23.57 36.74
C ALA A 106 -15.79 -22.75 35.45
N ARG A 107 -16.50 -23.13 34.40
CA ARG A 107 -16.44 -22.39 33.12
C ARG A 107 -17.04 -20.97 33.19
N ASP A 108 -18.11 -20.79 33.96
CA ASP A 108 -18.71 -19.49 34.20
C ASP A 108 -17.82 -18.60 35.05
N VAL A 109 -17.17 -19.19 36.08
CA VAL A 109 -16.15 -18.51 36.89
C VAL A 109 -15.02 -18.02 35.99
N GLU A 110 -14.46 -18.91 35.19
CA GLU A 110 -13.38 -18.57 34.22
C GLU A 110 -13.82 -17.49 33.22
N ALA A 111 -15.03 -17.59 32.69
CA ALA A 111 -15.58 -16.62 31.75
C ALA A 111 -15.80 -15.24 32.40
N VAL A 112 -16.20 -15.20 33.65
CA VAL A 112 -16.37 -13.93 34.40
C VAL A 112 -15.02 -13.31 34.78
N LEU A 113 -14.03 -14.12 35.18
CA LEU A 113 -12.66 -13.66 35.44
C LEU A 113 -12.02 -13.14 34.12
N GLY A 114 -12.30 -13.83 33.03
CA GLY A 114 -11.84 -13.43 31.68
C GLY A 114 -12.37 -12.07 31.19
N LEU A 115 -13.38 -11.49 31.89
CA LEU A 115 -13.81 -10.10 31.61
C LEU A 115 -12.74 -9.04 31.96
N GLY A 116 -11.72 -9.41 32.72
CA GLY A 116 -10.63 -8.53 33.16
C GLY A 116 -11.03 -7.45 34.18
N SER A 117 -12.33 -7.28 34.43
CA SER A 117 -12.90 -6.32 35.36
C SER A 117 -13.21 -6.89 36.76
N VAL A 118 -13.13 -8.21 36.94
CA VAL A 118 -13.44 -8.93 38.14
C VAL A 118 -12.17 -9.55 38.69
N GLU A 119 -11.95 -9.40 40.01
CA GLU A 119 -10.80 -9.95 40.73
C GLU A 119 -11.12 -11.33 41.29
N LYS A 120 -12.29 -11.47 41.89
CA LYS A 120 -12.77 -12.74 42.45
C LYS A 120 -14.24 -12.93 42.13
N VAL A 121 -14.64 -14.17 41.91
CA VAL A 121 -16.03 -14.55 41.70
C VAL A 121 -16.32 -15.84 42.42
N SER A 122 -17.42 -15.89 43.17
CA SER A 122 -18.02 -17.12 43.72
C SER A 122 -19.43 -17.29 43.18
N VAL A 123 -19.89 -18.52 43.14
CA VAL A 123 -21.22 -18.86 42.62
C VAL A 123 -22.00 -19.50 43.75
N ASP A 124 -23.08 -18.82 44.18
CA ASP A 124 -24.02 -19.34 45.18
C ASP A 124 -25.24 -19.92 44.44
N ILE A 125 -25.60 -21.17 44.79
CA ILE A 125 -26.74 -21.87 44.16
C ILE A 125 -27.73 -22.14 45.31
N GLU A 126 -28.91 -21.49 45.19
CA GLU A 126 -30.00 -21.65 46.17
C GLU A 126 -31.17 -22.38 45.47
N GLU A 127 -31.74 -23.36 46.16
CA GLU A 127 -32.95 -24.02 45.70
C GLU A 127 -34.18 -23.11 45.81
N LEU A 128 -34.96 -23.10 44.74
CA LEU A 128 -36.21 -22.39 44.70
C LEU A 128 -37.41 -23.35 44.84
N PRO A 129 -38.41 -23.02 45.69
CA PRO A 129 -39.61 -23.83 45.77
C PRO A 129 -40.43 -23.64 44.49
N GLY A 130 -40.49 -24.70 43.65
CA GLY A 130 -41.25 -24.67 42.37
C GLY A 130 -41.14 -25.91 41.53
N ARG A 131 -42.12 -26.15 40.70
CA ARG A 131 -42.09 -27.24 39.73
C ARG A 131 -41.35 -26.79 38.44
N PRO A 132 -40.66 -27.69 37.76
CA PRO A 132 -39.97 -27.37 36.49
C PRO A 132 -40.91 -26.71 35.47
N SER A 133 -40.45 -25.67 34.80
CA SER A 133 -41.24 -24.87 33.88
C SER A 133 -41.60 -25.57 32.56
N SER A 134 -40.93 -26.72 32.27
CA SER A 134 -41.14 -27.48 31.03
C SER A 134 -41.49 -28.93 31.29
N PRO A 135 -42.69 -29.44 30.81
CA PRO A 135 -43.06 -30.83 30.89
C PRO A 135 -42.13 -31.81 30.23
N LYS A 136 -41.39 -31.37 29.21
CA LYS A 136 -40.36 -32.20 28.52
C LYS A 136 -39.11 -32.42 29.34
N LEU A 137 -38.75 -31.49 30.24
CA LEU A 137 -37.62 -31.65 31.12
C LEU A 137 -37.92 -32.58 32.31
N ALA A 138 -39.15 -32.57 32.78
CA ALA A 138 -39.63 -33.44 33.88
C ALA A 138 -39.62 -34.93 33.53
N SER A 139 -39.62 -35.28 32.23
CA SER A 139 -39.66 -36.70 31.80
C SER A 139 -38.27 -37.32 31.58
N PHE A 140 -37.19 -36.52 31.56
CA PHE A 140 -35.84 -37.00 31.27
C PHE A 140 -34.96 -37.20 32.51
N LEU A 141 -35.29 -36.57 33.62
CA LEU A 141 -34.52 -36.66 34.90
C LEU A 141 -35.50 -36.71 36.02
N ALA A 142 -35.21 -37.53 37.09
CA ALA A 142 -35.94 -37.52 38.34
C ALA A 142 -35.92 -36.07 38.90
N ALA A 143 -36.96 -35.27 38.56
CA ALA A 143 -37.24 -33.90 38.94
C ALA A 143 -35.98 -32.96 39.08
N PRO A 144 -35.57 -32.22 38.04
CA PRO A 144 -34.57 -31.20 38.26
C PRO A 144 -35.12 -30.13 39.21
N LEU A 145 -34.36 -29.85 40.24
CA LEU A 145 -34.69 -28.76 41.20
C LEU A 145 -34.51 -27.41 40.52
N GLN A 146 -35.43 -26.47 40.73
CA GLN A 146 -35.22 -25.11 40.31
C GLN A 146 -34.22 -24.43 41.22
N ALA A 147 -33.26 -23.71 40.63
CA ALA A 147 -32.25 -23.04 41.42
C ALA A 147 -32.11 -21.56 41.00
N ARG A 148 -31.82 -20.73 42.00
CA ARG A 148 -31.28 -19.38 41.77
C ARG A 148 -29.77 -19.47 41.73
N VAL A 149 -29.16 -19.04 40.63
CA VAL A 149 -27.72 -18.96 40.50
C VAL A 149 -27.27 -17.50 40.68
N THR A 150 -26.58 -17.24 41.78
CA THR A 150 -26.09 -15.90 42.14
C THR A 150 -24.58 -15.84 41.97
N TYR A 151 -24.10 -14.98 41.12
CA TYR A 151 -22.68 -14.68 40.95
C TYR A 151 -22.31 -13.55 41.89
N VAL A 152 -21.50 -13.86 42.90
CA VAL A 152 -20.96 -12.86 43.84
C VAL A 152 -19.58 -12.44 43.32
N VAL A 153 -19.50 -11.21 42.83
CA VAL A 153 -18.30 -10.71 42.20
C VAL A 153 -17.58 -9.67 43.05
N SER A 154 -16.27 -9.77 43.11
CA SER A 154 -15.39 -8.71 43.59
C SER A 154 -14.72 -8.05 42.41
N GLU A 155 -15.02 -6.78 42.19
CA GLU A 155 -14.48 -6.04 41.09
C GLU A 155 -13.06 -5.57 41.38
N LYS A 156 -12.20 -5.53 40.34
CA LYS A 156 -10.96 -4.75 40.34
C LYS A 156 -11.30 -3.26 40.52
N PRO A 157 -10.46 -2.46 41.20
CA PRO A 157 -10.72 -1.03 41.34
C PRO A 157 -10.72 -0.35 39.99
N MET A 158 -11.71 0.50 39.73
CA MET A 158 -11.80 1.27 38.46
C MET A 158 -10.96 2.56 38.61
N ILE A 159 -10.16 2.88 37.61
CA ILE A 159 -9.33 4.09 37.58
C ILE A 159 -10.25 5.32 37.41
N LYS A 160 -10.41 6.09 38.49
CA LYS A 160 -11.20 7.32 38.51
C LYS A 160 -10.43 8.49 37.92
N LYS A 161 -9.14 8.56 38.21
CA LYS A 161 -8.22 9.56 37.72
C LYS A 161 -6.88 8.95 37.36
N LEU A 162 -6.31 9.41 36.27
CA LEU A 162 -4.95 9.10 35.85
C LEU A 162 -4.13 10.40 35.88
N LEU A 163 -3.18 10.48 36.81
CA LEU A 163 -2.31 11.63 36.99
C LEU A 163 -0.89 11.31 36.52
N VAL A 164 -0.19 12.30 36.02
CA VAL A 164 1.23 12.23 35.63
C VAL A 164 1.97 13.35 36.35
N GLU A 165 2.96 12.99 37.15
CA GLU A 165 3.80 13.93 37.86
C GLU A 165 5.26 13.80 37.43
N GLY A 166 6.02 14.89 37.53
CA GLY A 166 7.45 14.93 37.24
C GLY A 166 7.78 15.09 35.74
N ALA A 167 6.82 14.88 34.83
CA ALA A 167 7.00 15.13 33.38
C ALA A 167 7.09 16.64 33.10
N LYS A 168 8.29 17.14 32.79
CA LYS A 168 8.61 18.55 32.51
C LYS A 168 8.96 18.78 31.05
N GLN A 169 9.63 17.84 30.42
CA GLN A 169 10.13 17.91 29.05
C GLN A 169 9.15 17.31 28.03
N LEU A 170 8.43 16.27 28.45
CA LEU A 170 7.32 15.74 27.67
C LEU A 170 6.01 16.25 28.26
N SER A 171 5.00 16.43 27.40
CA SER A 171 3.67 16.78 27.87
C SER A 171 3.04 15.61 28.63
N LYS A 172 2.27 15.91 29.67
CA LYS A 172 1.53 14.90 30.42
C LYS A 172 0.58 14.09 29.52
N SER A 173 0.06 14.69 28.45
CA SER A 173 -0.76 13.98 27.45
C SER A 173 0.08 12.97 26.66
N SER A 174 1.30 13.32 26.24
CA SER A 174 2.18 12.40 25.52
C SER A 174 2.52 11.16 26.37
N VAL A 175 2.73 11.33 27.69
CA VAL A 175 2.94 10.19 28.60
C VAL A 175 1.68 9.34 28.70
N LYS A 176 0.49 9.97 28.84
CA LYS A 176 -0.78 9.25 28.88
C LYS A 176 -1.11 8.52 27.57
N ASP A 177 -0.65 9.03 26.42
CA ASP A 177 -0.90 8.41 25.12
C ASP A 177 -0.13 7.09 24.95
N GLU A 178 1.03 6.94 25.59
CA GLU A 178 1.81 5.70 25.60
C GLU A 178 1.21 4.62 26.51
N MET A 179 0.30 4.97 27.41
CA MET A 179 -0.32 4.03 28.32
C MET A 179 -1.49 3.29 27.67
N SER A 180 -1.60 2.00 27.89
CA SER A 180 -2.76 1.18 27.53
C SER A 180 -3.91 1.40 28.51
N LEU A 181 -3.61 1.65 29.81
CA LEU A 181 -4.60 1.96 30.83
C LEU A 181 -5.07 3.41 30.72
N LYS A 182 -6.38 3.59 30.74
CA LYS A 182 -7.05 4.91 30.66
C LYS A 182 -7.98 5.15 31.86
N GLU A 183 -8.44 6.38 32.03
CA GLU A 183 -9.50 6.68 32.99
C GLU A 183 -10.78 5.89 32.65
N ARG A 184 -11.41 5.30 33.64
CA ARG A 184 -12.55 4.39 33.60
C ARG A 184 -12.23 2.95 33.20
N ASP A 185 -10.97 2.59 32.99
CA ASP A 185 -10.54 1.19 32.90
C ASP A 185 -10.40 0.57 34.30
N PHE A 186 -10.43 -0.74 34.35
CA PHE A 186 -10.13 -1.45 35.60
C PHE A 186 -8.62 -1.59 35.75
N PHE A 187 -8.12 -1.35 36.96
CA PHE A 187 -6.70 -1.44 37.28
C PHE A 187 -6.18 -2.85 37.05
N ASP A 188 -5.06 -2.95 36.40
CA ASP A 188 -4.37 -4.21 36.12
C ASP A 188 -2.86 -4.01 36.31
N GLU A 189 -2.29 -4.74 37.26
CA GLU A 189 -0.91 -4.57 37.68
C GLU A 189 0.08 -4.96 36.54
N LEU A 190 -0.24 -5.98 35.76
CA LEU A 190 0.61 -6.37 34.65
C LEU A 190 0.63 -5.28 33.55
N LYS A 191 -0.53 -4.74 33.21
CA LYS A 191 -0.64 -3.68 32.24
C LYS A 191 0.07 -2.40 32.67
N ILE A 192 -0.02 -2.00 33.96
CA ILE A 192 0.70 -0.79 34.37
C ILE A 192 2.21 -1.00 34.31
N ARG A 193 2.73 -2.17 34.69
CA ARG A 193 4.17 -2.47 34.53
C ARG A 193 4.64 -2.40 33.09
N GLU A 194 3.86 -2.95 32.14
CA GLU A 194 4.14 -2.81 30.71
C GLU A 194 4.09 -1.34 30.26
N ASP A 195 3.12 -0.57 30.73
CA ASP A 195 2.98 0.83 30.40
C ASP A 195 4.16 1.67 30.95
N LEU A 196 4.66 1.37 32.17
CA LEU A 196 5.86 2.04 32.69
C LEU A 196 7.09 1.77 31.82
N ILE A 197 7.26 0.55 31.31
CA ILE A 197 8.35 0.20 30.40
C ILE A 197 8.21 1.02 29.11
N LYS A 198 7.03 1.05 28.49
CA LYS A 198 6.78 1.84 27.28
C LYS A 198 7.07 3.32 27.47
N ILE A 199 6.65 3.90 28.61
CA ILE A 199 6.94 5.28 28.97
C ILE A 199 8.45 5.48 29.10
N ALA A 200 9.14 4.60 29.82
CA ALA A 200 10.60 4.70 29.98
C ALA A 200 11.33 4.62 28.63
N ASP A 201 10.92 3.71 27.75
CA ASP A 201 11.49 3.57 26.41
C ASP A 201 11.19 4.79 25.52
N HIS A 202 9.99 5.36 25.62
CA HIS A 202 9.67 6.62 24.96
C HIS A 202 10.62 7.74 25.41
N TYR A 203 10.88 7.87 26.70
CA TYR A 203 11.84 8.85 27.25
C TYR A 203 13.28 8.56 26.78
N ARG A 204 13.71 7.28 26.81
CA ARG A 204 15.03 6.85 26.31
C ARG A 204 15.21 7.23 24.84
N GLY A 205 14.20 6.97 24.02
CA GLY A 205 14.19 7.38 22.62
C GLY A 205 14.27 8.91 22.40
N LYS A 206 13.92 9.72 23.40
CA LYS A 206 14.11 11.19 23.43
C LYS A 206 15.43 11.62 24.04
N GLY A 207 16.23 10.67 24.55
CA GLY A 207 17.58 10.90 25.10
C GLY A 207 17.66 11.02 26.63
N PHE A 208 16.62 10.67 27.35
CA PHE A 208 16.62 10.60 28.81
C PHE A 208 16.94 9.16 29.24
N LEU A 209 18.21 8.77 29.16
CA LEU A 209 18.62 7.37 29.31
C LEU A 209 18.43 6.85 30.74
N ASP A 210 18.60 7.72 31.73
CA ASP A 210 18.51 7.38 33.16
C ASP A 210 17.13 7.71 33.74
N VAL A 211 16.09 7.82 32.92
CA VAL A 211 14.72 8.06 33.35
C VAL A 211 14.25 6.96 34.29
N SER A 212 13.63 7.35 35.41
CA SER A 212 12.93 6.43 36.28
C SER A 212 11.44 6.73 36.23
N VAL A 213 10.65 5.69 36.01
CA VAL A 213 9.20 5.78 35.95
C VAL A 213 8.62 4.81 36.94
N ASP A 214 7.80 5.32 37.88
CA ASP A 214 7.15 4.53 38.91
C ASP A 214 5.67 4.92 39.02
N TYR A 215 4.89 4.21 39.77
CA TYR A 215 3.49 4.54 39.99
C TYR A 215 3.09 4.47 41.45
N GLU A 216 2.11 5.25 41.81
CA GLU A 216 1.45 5.22 43.11
C GLU A 216 -0.06 5.07 42.89
N ILE A 217 -0.67 4.21 43.71
CA ILE A 217 -2.10 3.97 43.64
C ILE A 217 -2.75 4.30 44.96
N THR A 218 -3.81 5.09 44.94
CA THR A 218 -4.64 5.40 46.10
C THR A 218 -6.00 4.77 45.91
N HIS A 219 -6.38 3.86 46.81
CA HIS A 219 -7.64 3.13 46.74
C HIS A 219 -8.76 3.82 47.54
N ASP A 220 -9.93 3.95 46.91
CA ASP A 220 -11.20 4.23 47.57
C ASP A 220 -11.98 2.90 47.64
N THR A 221 -11.88 2.24 48.80
CA THR A 221 -12.49 0.93 49.04
C THR A 221 -14.02 0.96 49.03
N ALA A 222 -14.63 2.08 49.44
CA ALA A 222 -16.09 2.25 49.46
C ALA A 222 -16.68 2.35 48.03
N ALA A 223 -16.01 3.11 47.15
CA ALA A 223 -16.44 3.28 45.78
C ALA A 223 -15.87 2.22 44.83
N ARG A 224 -14.95 1.36 45.29
CA ARG A 224 -14.13 0.44 44.43
C ARG A 224 -13.47 1.15 43.26
N THR A 225 -12.90 2.30 43.57
CA THR A 225 -12.16 3.11 42.58
C THR A 225 -10.74 3.36 43.07
N CYS A 226 -9.87 3.75 42.15
CA CYS A 226 -8.51 4.17 42.49
C CYS A 226 -8.12 5.43 41.70
N GLU A 227 -7.19 6.19 42.30
CA GLU A 227 -6.45 7.23 41.59
C GLU A 227 -5.04 6.67 41.32
N LEU A 228 -4.66 6.62 40.06
CA LEU A 228 -3.36 6.14 39.58
C LEU A 228 -2.50 7.34 39.23
N THR A 229 -1.35 7.48 39.92
CA THR A 229 -0.37 8.54 39.70
C THR A 229 0.91 7.92 39.15
N VAL A 230 1.27 8.26 37.92
CA VAL A 230 2.55 7.88 37.33
C VAL A 230 3.57 8.97 37.63
N LYS A 231 4.64 8.60 38.32
CA LYS A 231 5.74 9.48 38.74
C LYS A 231 6.92 9.29 37.77
N VAL A 232 7.36 10.35 37.16
CA VAL A 232 8.48 10.35 36.21
C VAL A 232 9.61 11.20 36.77
N ASP A 233 10.78 10.63 36.91
CA ASP A 233 12.02 11.35 37.17
C ASP A 233 12.83 11.33 35.86
N GLU A 234 12.76 12.46 35.10
CA GLU A 234 13.34 12.55 33.76
C GLU A 234 14.86 12.51 33.74
N ARG A 235 15.52 12.88 34.86
CA ARG A 235 16.97 13.05 34.92
C ARG A 235 17.50 13.97 33.80
N SER A 236 18.79 13.84 33.47
CA SER A 236 19.44 14.67 32.48
C SER A 236 19.28 14.12 31.06
N LYS A 237 19.04 15.01 30.09
CA LYS A 237 19.03 14.64 28.69
C LYS A 237 20.46 14.50 28.18
N VAL A 238 20.84 13.30 27.75
CA VAL A 238 22.19 13.00 27.27
C VAL A 238 22.39 13.53 25.85
N ARG A 239 23.46 14.30 25.65
CA ARG A 239 23.85 14.81 24.32
C ARG A 239 25.26 14.36 23.97
N VAL A 240 25.50 14.15 22.67
CA VAL A 240 26.85 13.86 22.15
C VAL A 240 27.71 15.10 22.27
N SER A 241 28.80 15.00 23.04
CA SER A 241 29.83 16.06 23.20
C SER A 241 30.82 16.05 22.06
N SER A 242 31.39 14.86 21.75
CA SER A 242 32.33 14.64 20.65
C SER A 242 32.03 13.35 19.93
N LEU A 243 32.46 13.29 18.67
CA LEU A 243 32.53 12.07 17.86
C LEU A 243 33.92 12.04 17.22
N GLU A 244 34.74 11.11 17.64
CA GLU A 244 36.09 10.93 17.14
C GLU A 244 36.12 9.66 16.29
N LEU A 245 36.77 9.76 15.14
CA LEU A 245 36.96 8.66 14.19
C LEU A 245 38.48 8.45 14.01
N GLU A 246 39.02 7.43 14.64
CA GLU A 246 40.43 7.10 14.61
C GLU A 246 40.72 6.13 13.45
N GLY A 247 41.81 6.34 12.72
CA GLY A 247 42.19 5.53 11.56
C GLY A 247 41.39 5.87 10.27
N ALA A 248 40.57 6.92 10.28
CA ALA A 248 39.79 7.36 9.12
C ALA A 248 40.57 8.43 8.33
N GLU A 249 41.28 8.04 7.25
CA GLU A 249 42.09 8.93 6.41
C GLU A 249 41.52 9.11 5.00
N GLY A 250 40.78 8.10 4.48
CA GLY A 250 40.32 8.06 3.10
C GLY A 250 39.24 9.07 2.76
N PHE A 251 38.53 9.61 3.78
CA PHE A 251 37.48 10.63 3.62
C PHE A 251 37.58 11.71 4.69
N ALA A 252 37.19 12.91 4.32
CA ALA A 252 37.13 14.00 5.28
C ALA A 252 36.22 13.67 6.47
N VAL A 253 36.74 13.74 7.69
CA VAL A 253 35.99 13.43 8.95
C VAL A 253 34.67 14.18 9.03
N LYS A 254 34.62 15.41 8.51
CA LYS A 254 33.36 16.20 8.44
C LYS A 254 32.27 15.54 7.60
N LYS A 255 32.65 14.79 6.53
CA LYS A 255 31.67 14.03 5.72
C LYS A 255 31.21 12.78 6.46
N LEU A 256 32.11 12.07 7.09
CA LEU A 256 31.82 10.86 7.86
C LEU A 256 30.91 11.16 9.05
N ARG A 257 31.18 12.24 9.79
CA ARG A 257 30.31 12.68 10.90
C ARG A 257 28.87 12.97 10.49
N LYS A 258 28.59 13.27 9.22
CA LYS A 258 27.22 13.48 8.72
C LYS A 258 26.41 12.18 8.59
N LEU A 259 27.08 11.04 8.47
CA LEU A 259 26.43 9.74 8.41
C LEU A 259 25.82 9.35 9.76
N PHE A 260 26.40 9.87 10.85
CA PHE A 260 25.95 9.57 12.19
C PHE A 260 24.72 10.41 12.56
N LYS A 261 23.70 9.75 13.09
CA LYS A 261 22.61 10.41 13.82
C LYS A 261 23.12 10.88 15.18
N ASN A 262 23.98 10.06 15.83
CA ASN A 262 24.74 10.37 17.04
C ASN A 262 25.94 11.28 16.73
N ARG A 263 25.72 12.55 16.55
CA ARG A 263 26.78 13.55 16.23
C ARG A 263 26.77 14.70 17.22
N PRO A 264 27.88 15.44 17.36
CA PRO A 264 28.01 16.53 18.33
C PRO A 264 26.81 17.46 18.37
N LYS A 265 26.36 17.82 19.56
CA LYS A 265 25.18 18.64 19.92
C LYS A 265 23.83 17.94 19.72
N LYS A 266 23.77 16.74 19.15
CA LYS A 266 22.54 15.95 19.02
C LYS A 266 22.32 15.12 20.27
N VAL A 267 21.08 14.70 20.43
CA VAL A 267 20.68 13.76 21.49
C VAL A 267 21.30 12.41 21.24
N TYR A 268 21.89 11.82 22.24
CA TYR A 268 22.46 10.48 22.14
C TYR A 268 21.34 9.42 22.17
N LYS A 269 21.40 8.50 21.22
CA LYS A 269 20.49 7.36 21.10
C LYS A 269 21.33 6.09 20.94
N PRO A 270 21.44 5.26 22.00
CA PRO A 270 22.26 4.04 21.95
C PRO A 270 21.86 3.09 20.81
N GLU A 271 20.56 2.91 20.58
CA GLU A 271 19.98 2.03 19.54
C GLU A 271 20.41 2.46 18.13
N GLU A 272 20.58 3.77 17.90
CA GLU A 272 21.03 4.31 16.62
C GLU A 272 22.55 4.21 16.40
N LEU A 273 23.34 3.89 17.45
CA LEU A 273 24.79 3.79 17.31
C LEU A 273 25.18 2.62 16.39
N GLN A 274 24.50 1.50 16.50
CA GLN A 274 24.74 0.35 15.61
C GLN A 274 24.39 0.70 14.14
N ASN A 275 23.29 1.40 13.95
CA ASN A 275 22.91 1.89 12.62
C ASN A 275 23.90 2.91 12.08
N ASP A 276 24.44 3.78 12.92
CA ASP A 276 25.47 4.74 12.57
C ASP A 276 26.78 4.03 12.13
N LEU A 277 27.17 2.99 12.84
CA LEU A 277 28.35 2.17 12.49
C LEU A 277 28.14 1.40 11.19
N ALA A 278 26.98 0.78 11.01
CA ALA A 278 26.62 0.11 9.76
C ALA A 278 26.59 1.10 8.57
N ALA A 279 26.09 2.33 8.77
CA ALA A 279 26.12 3.37 7.74
C ALA A 279 27.56 3.82 7.39
N LEU A 280 28.46 3.86 8.39
CA LEU A 280 29.87 4.12 8.17
C LEU A 280 30.53 3.01 7.35
N GLU A 281 30.28 1.76 7.73
CA GLU A 281 30.79 0.58 7.03
C GLU A 281 30.31 0.53 5.58
N ALA A 282 29.01 0.68 5.36
CA ALA A 282 28.42 0.76 4.04
C ALA A 282 29.01 1.91 3.21
N HIS A 283 29.25 3.07 3.83
CA HIS A 283 29.85 4.21 3.14
C HIS A 283 31.24 3.88 2.57
N TYR A 284 32.08 3.20 3.35
CA TYR A 284 33.42 2.79 2.92
C TYR A 284 33.35 1.66 1.90
N LYS A 285 32.63 0.57 2.21
CA LYS A 285 32.54 -0.60 1.33
C LYS A 285 31.92 -0.28 -0.02
N ASN A 286 30.94 0.64 -0.06
CA ASN A 286 30.35 1.11 -1.32
C ASN A 286 31.27 2.05 -2.13
N ARG A 287 32.45 2.39 -1.59
CA ARG A 287 33.43 3.28 -2.24
C ARG A 287 34.82 2.65 -2.38
N GLY A 288 34.83 1.34 -2.45
CA GLY A 288 36.03 0.60 -2.82
C GLY A 288 36.83 -0.02 -1.66
N TYR A 289 36.49 0.26 -0.43
CA TYR A 289 37.19 -0.27 0.72
C TYR A 289 36.59 -1.61 1.18
N SER A 290 36.84 -2.68 0.41
CA SER A 290 36.26 -4.03 0.67
C SER A 290 36.65 -4.59 2.04
N ASP A 291 37.82 -4.23 2.55
CA ASP A 291 38.40 -4.76 3.79
C ASP A 291 38.20 -3.80 4.97
N PHE A 292 37.24 -2.85 4.83
CA PHE A 292 36.91 -1.91 5.91
C PHE A 292 36.32 -2.66 7.09
N GLU A 293 36.77 -2.32 8.28
CA GLU A 293 36.34 -2.92 9.54
C GLU A 293 36.30 -1.86 10.65
N VAL A 294 35.27 -1.92 11.47
CA VAL A 294 35.20 -1.17 12.73
C VAL A 294 35.89 -1.99 13.82
N LEU A 295 37.01 -1.53 14.31
CA LEU A 295 37.82 -2.25 15.32
C LEU A 295 37.20 -2.14 16.71
N SER A 296 36.73 -0.95 17.05
CA SER A 296 36.07 -0.70 18.34
C SER A 296 35.15 0.52 18.29
N SER A 297 34.16 0.53 19.15
CA SER A 297 33.34 1.71 19.42
C SER A 297 33.13 1.86 20.93
N SER A 298 33.33 3.03 21.47
CA SER A 298 33.15 3.34 22.88
C SER A 298 32.34 4.62 23.07
N ALA A 299 31.56 4.63 24.14
CA ALA A 299 30.73 5.78 24.53
C ALA A 299 31.04 6.11 25.99
N ALA A 300 31.81 7.17 26.23
CA ALA A 300 32.24 7.62 27.55
C ALA A 300 31.31 8.74 28.04
N PHE A 301 30.59 8.50 29.13
CA PHE A 301 29.72 9.48 29.73
C PHE A 301 30.49 10.44 30.64
N SER A 302 30.06 11.70 30.66
CA SER A 302 30.52 12.68 31.65
C SER A 302 30.08 12.31 33.06
N GLY A 303 30.74 12.83 34.09
CA GLY A 303 30.45 12.52 35.49
C GLY A 303 29.02 12.87 35.93
N ASP A 304 28.42 13.89 35.32
CA ASP A 304 27.02 14.31 35.50
C ASP A 304 26.04 13.55 34.57
N ARG A 305 26.56 12.63 33.74
CA ARG A 305 25.81 11.86 32.72
C ARG A 305 24.96 12.70 31.74
N ALA A 306 25.24 14.03 31.66
CA ALA A 306 24.53 14.91 30.73
C ALA A 306 25.11 14.90 29.31
N SER A 307 26.31 14.38 29.13
CA SER A 307 26.97 14.27 27.83
C SER A 307 27.74 12.97 27.67
N VAL A 308 27.97 12.60 26.39
CA VAL A 308 28.71 11.40 26.00
C VAL A 308 29.70 11.73 24.89
N ALA A 309 30.93 11.26 25.05
CA ALA A 309 31.94 11.26 24.01
C ALA A 309 31.96 9.90 23.31
N ILE A 310 31.85 9.89 21.98
CA ILE A 310 31.88 8.67 21.18
C ILE A 310 33.21 8.62 20.46
N THR A 311 33.94 7.49 20.60
CA THR A 311 35.16 7.19 19.85
C THR A 311 34.97 5.91 19.08
N VAL A 312 35.23 5.97 17.76
CA VAL A 312 35.16 4.84 16.86
C VAL A 312 36.51 4.67 16.20
N SER A 313 37.12 3.52 16.37
CA SER A 313 38.41 3.16 15.75
C SER A 313 38.15 2.24 14.57
N VAL A 314 38.71 2.57 13.40
CA VAL A 314 38.47 1.85 12.15
C VAL A 314 39.78 1.46 11.47
N ARG A 315 39.69 0.39 10.67
CA ARG A 315 40.71 -0.02 9.72
C ARG A 315 40.13 0.09 8.31
N GLU A 316 40.63 1.03 7.51
CA GLU A 316 40.07 1.30 6.20
C GLU A 316 40.38 0.20 5.15
N GLY A 317 41.52 -0.40 5.23
CA GLY A 317 42.03 -1.28 4.18
C GLY A 317 42.40 -0.54 2.89
N ALA A 318 42.79 -1.28 1.87
CA ALA A 318 43.13 -0.71 0.56
C ALA A 318 41.94 -0.67 -0.39
N LYS A 319 41.87 0.39 -1.22
CA LYS A 319 40.85 0.46 -2.28
C LYS A 319 41.01 -0.69 -3.27
N ALA A 320 39.90 -1.30 -3.65
CA ALA A 320 39.80 -2.36 -4.63
C ALA A 320 38.89 -1.98 -5.80
N MET A 321 39.17 -2.56 -6.95
CA MET A 321 38.27 -2.55 -8.12
C MET A 321 37.76 -3.96 -8.34
N PHE A 322 36.58 -4.08 -8.96
CA PHE A 322 36.05 -5.37 -9.38
C PHE A 322 36.97 -5.99 -10.46
N GLY A 323 37.49 -7.21 -10.21
CA GLY A 323 38.25 -8.02 -11.12
C GLY A 323 37.42 -8.97 -11.96
N ALA A 324 37.96 -10.16 -12.22
CA ALA A 324 37.24 -11.21 -12.92
C ALA A 324 36.09 -11.77 -12.08
N THR A 325 35.00 -12.16 -12.76
CA THR A 325 33.87 -12.83 -12.14
C THR A 325 33.77 -14.23 -12.75
N THR A 326 33.78 -15.24 -11.90
CA THR A 326 33.68 -16.65 -12.29
C THR A 326 32.58 -17.34 -11.51
N PHE A 327 32.04 -18.43 -12.08
CA PHE A 327 31.02 -19.25 -11.47
C PHE A 327 31.52 -20.71 -11.48
N SER A 328 31.30 -21.41 -10.37
CA SER A 328 31.62 -22.83 -10.22
C SER A 328 30.45 -23.59 -9.59
N GLY A 329 30.30 -24.86 -9.90
CA GLY A 329 29.20 -25.69 -9.39
C GLY A 329 27.84 -25.44 -10.05
N ASN A 330 27.79 -24.66 -11.12
CA ASN A 330 26.56 -24.33 -11.86
C ASN A 330 26.32 -25.34 -13.00
N SER A 331 25.32 -26.20 -12.87
CA SER A 331 24.86 -27.16 -13.89
C SER A 331 23.52 -26.76 -14.52
N VAL A 332 22.63 -26.11 -13.75
CA VAL A 332 21.28 -25.66 -14.17
C VAL A 332 21.30 -24.45 -15.10
N TYR A 333 22.30 -23.59 -14.91
CA TYR A 333 22.52 -22.41 -15.73
C TYR A 333 23.97 -22.39 -16.23
N SER A 334 24.20 -21.98 -17.45
CA SER A 334 25.53 -21.71 -17.95
C SER A 334 26.14 -20.47 -17.26
N SER A 335 27.48 -20.42 -17.17
CA SER A 335 28.17 -19.25 -16.61
C SER A 335 27.85 -17.95 -17.40
N ALA A 336 27.54 -18.06 -18.69
CA ALA A 336 27.14 -16.90 -19.51
C ALA A 336 25.74 -16.36 -19.11
N GLU A 337 24.79 -17.24 -18.79
CA GLU A 337 23.47 -16.86 -18.28
C GLU A 337 23.55 -16.24 -16.91
N LEU A 338 24.43 -16.73 -16.04
CA LEU A 338 24.67 -16.17 -14.70
C LEU A 338 25.41 -14.84 -14.77
N ALA A 339 26.34 -14.67 -15.72
CA ALA A 339 27.01 -13.39 -15.96
C ALA A 339 26.01 -12.25 -16.30
N GLY A 340 24.87 -12.59 -16.91
CA GLY A 340 23.78 -11.65 -17.12
C GLY A 340 23.10 -11.13 -15.84
N ALA A 341 23.27 -11.80 -14.70
CA ALA A 341 22.77 -11.37 -13.39
C ALA A 341 23.76 -10.51 -12.60
N VAL A 342 25.01 -10.35 -13.10
CA VAL A 342 26.04 -9.53 -12.45
C VAL A 342 25.73 -8.05 -12.63
N VAL A 343 25.52 -7.34 -11.52
CA VAL A 343 25.11 -5.93 -11.51
C VAL A 343 26.30 -4.96 -11.63
N TYR A 344 27.51 -5.41 -11.37
CA TYR A 344 28.75 -4.61 -11.46
C TYR A 344 29.52 -4.92 -12.76
N ARG A 345 30.56 -4.12 -13.02
CA ARG A 345 31.44 -4.31 -14.18
C ARG A 345 32.91 -4.36 -13.73
N ARG A 346 33.71 -5.22 -14.36
CA ARG A 346 35.16 -5.28 -14.16
C ARG A 346 35.82 -3.91 -14.36
N GLY A 347 36.83 -3.60 -13.55
CA GLY A 347 37.60 -2.35 -13.60
C GLY A 347 36.82 -1.14 -13.00
N LYS A 348 35.63 -1.34 -12.43
CA LYS A 348 34.95 -0.32 -11.65
C LYS A 348 35.28 -0.48 -10.17
N LEU A 349 35.19 0.65 -9.44
CA LEU A 349 35.41 0.68 -8.01
C LEU A 349 34.49 -0.31 -7.31
N TYR A 350 35.02 -1.09 -6.37
CA TYR A 350 34.23 -2.03 -5.58
C TYR A 350 33.09 -1.33 -4.87
N ASN A 351 31.95 -1.98 -4.83
CA ASN A 351 30.74 -1.50 -4.19
C ASN A 351 30.00 -2.70 -3.58
N GLU A 352 29.87 -2.71 -2.26
CA GLU A 352 29.27 -3.84 -1.52
C GLU A 352 27.82 -4.07 -1.91
N GLU A 353 27.04 -3.00 -2.01
CA GLU A 353 25.62 -3.09 -2.39
C GLU A 353 25.42 -3.81 -3.74
N ARG A 354 26.23 -3.46 -4.76
CA ARG A 354 26.18 -4.13 -6.07
C ARG A 354 26.66 -5.57 -6.01
N TYR A 355 27.62 -5.86 -5.15
CA TYR A 355 28.08 -7.22 -4.92
C TYR A 355 26.98 -8.07 -4.29
N GLU A 356 26.33 -7.59 -3.23
CA GLU A 356 25.20 -8.25 -2.60
C GLU A 356 23.98 -8.37 -3.53
N ASP A 357 23.70 -7.33 -4.33
CA ASP A 357 22.68 -7.37 -5.38
C ASP A 357 22.93 -8.49 -6.38
N THR A 358 24.20 -8.73 -6.73
CA THR A 358 24.58 -9.84 -7.62
C THR A 358 24.29 -11.20 -6.96
N VAL A 359 24.66 -11.37 -5.68
CA VAL A 359 24.34 -12.61 -4.94
C VAL A 359 22.82 -12.86 -4.95
N ARG A 360 22.03 -11.83 -4.60
CA ARG A 360 20.56 -11.91 -4.62
C ARG A 360 20.02 -12.24 -6.01
N ALA A 361 20.51 -11.58 -7.05
CA ALA A 361 20.06 -11.81 -8.42
C ALA A 361 20.36 -13.23 -8.91
N VAL A 362 21.49 -13.81 -8.51
CA VAL A 362 21.82 -15.21 -8.81
C VAL A 362 20.90 -16.15 -8.04
N GLN A 363 20.69 -15.93 -6.74
CA GLN A 363 19.76 -16.73 -5.93
C GLN A 363 18.32 -16.67 -6.48
N GLU A 364 17.84 -15.48 -6.88
CA GLU A 364 16.51 -15.31 -7.49
C GLU A 364 16.37 -16.10 -8.80
N LYS A 365 17.41 -16.11 -9.66
CA LYS A 365 17.39 -16.94 -10.87
C LYS A 365 17.20 -18.42 -10.56
N TYR A 366 17.89 -18.94 -9.54
CA TYR A 366 17.75 -20.32 -9.11
C TYR A 366 16.35 -20.58 -8.50
N ALA A 367 15.87 -19.66 -7.67
CA ALA A 367 14.53 -19.73 -7.09
C ALA A 367 13.41 -19.68 -8.15
N ASP A 368 13.62 -19.01 -9.27
CA ASP A 368 12.67 -19.00 -10.39
C ASP A 368 12.52 -20.36 -11.09
N LYS A 369 13.55 -21.22 -10.99
CA LYS A 369 13.50 -22.62 -11.47
C LYS A 369 13.27 -23.63 -10.34
N GLY A 370 12.89 -23.17 -9.14
CA GLY A 370 12.55 -24.04 -8.00
C GLY A 370 13.70 -24.42 -7.09
N TYR A 371 14.91 -23.98 -7.36
CA TYR A 371 16.07 -24.29 -6.56
C TYR A 371 16.19 -23.38 -5.34
N LEU A 372 15.19 -23.43 -4.43
CA LEU A 372 15.15 -22.59 -3.23
C LEU A 372 16.30 -22.81 -2.26
N ARG A 373 16.87 -24.01 -2.26
CA ARG A 373 18.01 -24.40 -1.40
C ARG A 373 19.36 -24.15 -2.07
N ALA A 374 19.38 -23.53 -3.26
CA ALA A 374 20.62 -23.17 -3.91
C ALA A 374 21.40 -22.18 -3.03
N GLN A 375 22.62 -22.58 -2.68
CA GLN A 375 23.53 -21.75 -1.90
C GLN A 375 24.53 -21.11 -2.84
N VAL A 376 24.63 -19.79 -2.76
CA VAL A 376 25.63 -19.01 -3.48
C VAL A 376 26.66 -18.55 -2.46
N ARG A 377 27.87 -19.09 -2.55
CA ARG A 377 28.99 -18.74 -1.66
C ARG A 377 30.04 -17.96 -2.47
N PRO A 378 30.03 -16.64 -2.37
CA PRO A 378 31.03 -15.84 -3.05
C PRO A 378 32.37 -15.86 -2.30
N VAL A 379 33.43 -16.05 -3.04
CA VAL A 379 34.81 -15.99 -2.56
C VAL A 379 35.49 -14.80 -3.22
N LYS A 380 36.00 -13.88 -2.40
CA LYS A 380 36.71 -12.67 -2.84
C LYS A 380 38.23 -12.94 -2.75
N THR A 381 38.94 -12.84 -3.85
CA THR A 381 40.40 -13.02 -3.89
C THR A 381 41.02 -11.77 -4.51
N ARG A 382 41.99 -11.16 -3.81
CA ARG A 382 42.73 -10.03 -4.34
C ARG A 382 43.79 -10.54 -5.31
N ASN A 383 43.73 -10.14 -6.57
CA ASN A 383 44.70 -10.47 -7.59
C ASN A 383 46.02 -9.75 -7.28
N PRO A 384 47.15 -10.48 -7.10
CA PRO A 384 48.41 -9.88 -6.71
C PRO A 384 49.00 -8.98 -7.79
N ASP A 385 48.74 -9.26 -9.07
CA ASP A 385 49.36 -8.57 -10.20
C ASP A 385 48.61 -7.25 -10.53
N THR A 386 47.27 -7.27 -10.46
CA THR A 386 46.43 -6.11 -10.86
C THR A 386 45.89 -5.33 -9.67
N GLY A 387 45.86 -5.92 -8.46
CA GLY A 387 45.25 -5.37 -7.27
C GLY A 387 43.70 -5.38 -7.33
N GLU A 388 43.11 -5.92 -8.41
CA GLU A 388 41.65 -6.09 -8.56
C GLU A 388 41.16 -7.19 -7.61
N LEU A 389 39.88 -7.14 -7.27
CA LEU A 389 39.21 -8.14 -6.45
C LEU A 389 38.43 -9.09 -7.36
N ASP A 390 39.04 -10.25 -7.60
CA ASP A 390 38.38 -11.32 -8.36
C ASP A 390 37.31 -11.99 -7.47
N ILE A 391 36.14 -12.28 -8.02
CA ILE A 391 35.03 -12.86 -7.29
C ILE A 391 34.61 -14.17 -7.96
N GLU A 392 34.75 -15.26 -7.22
CA GLU A 392 34.22 -16.56 -7.60
C GLU A 392 32.93 -16.84 -6.84
N TYR A 393 31.83 -17.07 -7.56
CA TYR A 393 30.57 -17.53 -7.00
C TYR A 393 30.49 -19.05 -7.04
N SER A 394 30.76 -19.69 -5.91
CA SER A 394 30.64 -21.14 -5.77
C SER A 394 29.18 -21.50 -5.45
N LEU A 395 28.60 -22.37 -6.26
CA LEU A 395 27.18 -22.71 -6.24
C LEU A 395 27.00 -24.15 -5.77
N THR A 396 26.05 -24.36 -4.86
CA THR A 396 25.52 -25.70 -4.50
C THR A 396 24.05 -25.68 -4.82
N GLU A 397 23.66 -26.36 -5.92
CA GLU A 397 22.32 -26.16 -6.51
C GLU A 397 21.22 -26.93 -5.78
N ASN A 398 21.53 -28.11 -5.17
CA ASN A 398 20.56 -29.02 -4.55
C ASN A 398 19.44 -29.47 -5.52
N SER A 399 18.30 -29.99 -4.99
CA SER A 399 17.13 -30.44 -5.75
C SER A 399 16.14 -29.29 -5.99
N PRO A 400 15.37 -29.34 -7.10
CA PRO A 400 14.26 -28.42 -7.29
C PRO A 400 13.13 -28.76 -6.30
N ILE A 401 12.44 -27.75 -5.82
CA ILE A 401 11.34 -27.85 -4.86
C ILE A 401 10.01 -27.67 -5.57
N TYR A 402 9.03 -28.49 -5.20
CA TYR A 402 7.67 -28.46 -5.71
C TYR A 402 6.74 -27.78 -4.71
N VAL A 403 5.66 -27.18 -5.20
CA VAL A 403 4.62 -26.60 -4.35
C VAL A 403 3.58 -27.66 -4.02
N GLY A 404 3.39 -27.98 -2.76
CA GLY A 404 2.37 -28.90 -2.25
C GLY A 404 1.00 -28.23 -2.26
N HIS A 405 0.65 -27.58 -1.15
CA HIS A 405 -0.60 -26.83 -1.01
C HIS A 405 -0.39 -25.33 -1.11
N ILE A 406 -1.43 -24.65 -1.61
CA ILE A 406 -1.48 -23.19 -1.65
C ILE A 406 -2.68 -22.73 -0.85
N ASP A 407 -2.43 -21.94 0.20
CA ASP A 407 -3.48 -21.41 1.06
C ASP A 407 -3.41 -19.89 1.17
N VAL A 408 -4.51 -19.28 1.62
CA VAL A 408 -4.60 -17.84 1.87
C VAL A 408 -5.20 -17.63 3.25
N GLU A 409 -4.50 -16.91 4.10
CA GLU A 409 -4.88 -16.61 5.48
C GLU A 409 -5.05 -15.09 5.68
N GLY A 410 -5.69 -14.70 6.80
CA GLY A 410 -5.90 -13.28 7.16
C GLY A 410 -7.14 -12.65 6.50
N ASN A 411 -7.77 -13.28 5.52
CA ASN A 411 -9.00 -12.80 4.91
C ASN A 411 -10.21 -13.04 5.82
N LYS A 412 -10.90 -11.96 6.17
CA LYS A 412 -12.11 -11.97 7.04
C LYS A 412 -13.39 -11.69 6.27
N ALA A 413 -13.36 -10.73 5.38
CA ALA A 413 -14.49 -10.29 4.57
C ALA A 413 -14.45 -10.87 3.15
N THR A 414 -13.28 -11.11 2.59
CA THR A 414 -13.11 -11.67 1.25
C THR A 414 -13.19 -13.20 1.27
N LYS A 415 -13.89 -13.76 0.31
CA LYS A 415 -13.94 -15.23 0.17
C LYS A 415 -12.58 -15.75 -0.33
N THR A 416 -12.07 -16.83 0.29
CA THR A 416 -10.75 -17.40 0.02
C THR A 416 -10.53 -17.72 -1.46
N HIS A 417 -11.54 -18.28 -2.17
CA HIS A 417 -11.42 -18.59 -3.60
C HIS A 417 -11.18 -17.34 -4.47
N VAL A 418 -11.60 -16.16 -4.03
CA VAL A 418 -11.39 -14.89 -4.75
C VAL A 418 -9.91 -14.48 -4.73
N LEU A 419 -9.21 -14.72 -3.64
CA LEU A 419 -7.78 -14.47 -3.54
C LEU A 419 -6.97 -15.59 -4.19
N ARG A 420 -7.38 -16.86 -3.97
CA ARG A 420 -6.70 -18.04 -4.51
C ARG A 420 -6.66 -18.04 -6.04
N ARG A 421 -7.71 -17.60 -6.73
CA ARG A 421 -7.73 -17.50 -8.21
C ARG A 421 -6.75 -16.47 -8.79
N GLU A 422 -6.28 -15.51 -7.96
CA GLU A 422 -5.26 -14.54 -8.37
C GLU A 422 -3.83 -15.10 -8.22
N VAL A 423 -3.66 -16.29 -7.63
CA VAL A 423 -2.35 -16.93 -7.48
C VAL A 423 -1.90 -17.53 -8.81
N ALA A 424 -0.74 -17.08 -9.30
CA ALA A 424 -0.15 -17.54 -10.57
C ALA A 424 0.60 -18.87 -10.42
N GLN A 425 1.11 -19.21 -9.23
CA GLN A 425 1.72 -20.49 -8.90
C GLN A 425 0.62 -21.54 -8.72
N LYS A 426 0.83 -22.76 -9.20
CA LYS A 426 -0.12 -23.86 -9.04
C LYS A 426 0.46 -24.96 -8.15
N GLU A 427 -0.44 -25.69 -7.48
CA GLU A 427 -0.09 -26.89 -6.72
C GLU A 427 0.48 -27.95 -7.65
N GLY A 428 1.49 -28.68 -7.20
CA GLY A 428 2.20 -29.71 -7.97
C GLY A 428 3.22 -29.20 -8.98
N GLU A 429 3.27 -27.88 -9.23
CA GLU A 429 4.29 -27.30 -10.10
C GLU A 429 5.60 -27.05 -9.34
N VAL A 430 6.70 -26.97 -10.09
CA VAL A 430 7.98 -26.49 -9.56
C VAL A 430 7.80 -25.08 -9.04
N PHE A 431 8.34 -24.79 -7.85
CA PHE A 431 8.32 -23.47 -7.26
C PHE A 431 8.95 -22.43 -8.19
N SER A 432 8.37 -21.25 -8.27
CA SER A 432 8.95 -20.13 -8.99
C SER A 432 8.79 -18.84 -8.20
N ALA A 433 9.90 -18.23 -7.81
CA ALA A 433 9.90 -16.95 -7.10
C ALA A 433 9.20 -15.86 -7.91
N ALA A 434 9.36 -15.86 -9.23
CA ALA A 434 8.67 -14.94 -10.14
C ALA A 434 7.15 -15.11 -10.10
N LYS A 435 6.63 -16.38 -10.11
CA LYS A 435 5.20 -16.66 -10.00
C LYS A 435 4.65 -16.25 -8.62
N VAL A 436 5.38 -16.49 -7.54
CA VAL A 436 4.99 -16.08 -6.17
C VAL A 436 4.91 -14.57 -6.08
N ARG A 437 5.90 -13.85 -6.58
CA ARG A 437 5.91 -12.39 -6.65
C ARG A 437 4.74 -11.87 -7.48
N ARG A 438 4.49 -12.47 -8.63
CA ARG A 438 3.36 -12.13 -9.48
C ARG A 438 2.02 -12.35 -8.79
N SER A 439 1.88 -13.44 -8.02
CA SER A 439 0.71 -13.70 -7.19
C SER A 439 0.49 -12.60 -6.14
N GLN A 440 1.57 -12.20 -5.46
CA GLN A 440 1.55 -11.09 -4.50
C GLN A 440 1.07 -9.78 -5.16
N GLU A 441 1.61 -9.44 -6.34
CA GLU A 441 1.21 -8.26 -7.10
C GLU A 441 -0.27 -8.32 -7.50
N LYS A 442 -0.76 -9.47 -7.99
CA LYS A 442 -2.15 -9.63 -8.42
C LYS A 442 -3.12 -9.48 -7.25
N ILE A 443 -2.83 -10.12 -6.11
CA ILE A 443 -3.65 -9.99 -4.89
C ILE A 443 -3.64 -8.54 -4.40
N PHE A 444 -2.48 -7.90 -4.35
CA PHE A 444 -2.36 -6.48 -3.94
C PHE A 444 -3.13 -5.54 -4.89
N ASN A 445 -3.10 -5.80 -6.20
CA ASN A 445 -3.79 -5.01 -7.23
C ASN A 445 -5.32 -5.12 -7.18
N LEU A 446 -5.90 -6.01 -6.35
CA LEU A 446 -7.33 -5.99 -6.06
C LEU A 446 -7.79 -4.64 -5.46
N GLY A 447 -6.89 -3.89 -4.80
CA GLY A 447 -7.08 -2.52 -4.34
C GLY A 447 -7.70 -2.39 -2.95
N PHE A 448 -8.14 -3.48 -2.33
CA PHE A 448 -8.66 -3.55 -0.97
C PHE A 448 -7.83 -4.45 -0.04
N ILE A 449 -6.66 -4.87 -0.50
CA ILE A 449 -5.66 -5.58 0.31
C ILE A 449 -4.52 -4.60 0.61
N ASP A 450 -4.20 -4.42 1.89
CA ASP A 450 -3.18 -3.48 2.36
C ASP A 450 -1.79 -4.10 2.35
N ASP A 451 -1.69 -5.41 2.60
CA ASP A 451 -0.43 -6.15 2.57
C ASP A 451 -0.63 -7.61 2.17
N VAL A 452 0.39 -8.21 1.57
CA VAL A 452 0.41 -9.63 1.17
C VAL A 452 1.81 -10.18 1.44
N ASN A 453 1.93 -11.13 2.35
CA ASN A 453 3.18 -11.77 2.70
C ASN A 453 3.15 -13.26 2.32
N PRO A 454 3.90 -13.69 1.30
CA PRO A 454 4.05 -15.11 1.01
C PRO A 454 4.94 -15.76 2.06
N VAL A 455 4.43 -16.81 2.70
CA VAL A 455 5.15 -17.63 3.67
C VAL A 455 5.36 -19.02 3.06
N ILE A 456 6.59 -19.51 3.11
CA ILE A 456 6.98 -20.82 2.60
C ILE A 456 7.15 -21.74 3.79
N ASN A 457 6.27 -22.74 3.91
CA ASN A 457 6.30 -23.71 5.00
C ASN A 457 6.89 -25.04 4.50
N PRO A 458 7.92 -25.58 5.20
CA PRO A 458 8.42 -26.90 4.87
C PRO A 458 7.37 -27.97 5.16
N THR A 459 7.32 -29.02 4.33
CA THR A 459 6.47 -30.21 4.56
C THR A 459 7.29 -31.38 5.06
N ALA A 460 6.66 -32.51 5.34
CA ALA A 460 7.35 -33.75 5.71
C ALA A 460 8.22 -34.30 4.54
N ASP A 461 7.86 -33.99 3.31
CA ASP A 461 8.66 -34.27 2.13
C ASP A 461 9.69 -33.17 1.91
N PRO A 462 11.01 -33.48 1.92
CA PRO A 462 12.04 -32.48 1.76
C PRO A 462 12.01 -31.73 0.41
N ASP A 463 11.44 -32.32 -0.63
CA ASP A 463 11.37 -31.70 -1.97
C ASP A 463 10.05 -30.95 -2.22
N THR A 464 9.19 -30.82 -1.19
CA THR A 464 7.91 -30.14 -1.29
C THR A 464 7.77 -29.04 -0.24
N VAL A 465 7.14 -27.92 -0.60
CA VAL A 465 6.81 -26.82 0.32
C VAL A 465 5.35 -26.41 0.14
N ASP A 466 4.72 -26.02 1.24
CA ASP A 466 3.41 -25.35 1.21
C ASP A 466 3.59 -23.85 1.16
N LEU A 467 2.75 -23.20 0.37
CA LEU A 467 2.79 -21.76 0.17
C LEU A 467 1.53 -21.12 0.78
N VAL A 468 1.72 -20.27 1.76
CA VAL A 468 0.64 -19.52 2.41
C VAL A 468 0.78 -18.04 2.09
N PHE A 469 -0.28 -17.43 1.56
CA PHE A 469 -0.34 -15.99 1.39
C PHE A 469 -1.09 -15.38 2.60
N ASP A 470 -0.33 -14.80 3.53
CA ASP A 470 -0.91 -14.04 4.65
C ASP A 470 -1.28 -12.64 4.17
N VAL A 471 -2.58 -12.31 4.21
CA VAL A 471 -3.12 -11.06 3.68
C VAL A 471 -3.68 -10.18 4.79
N ALA A 472 -3.41 -8.91 4.70
CA ALA A 472 -4.04 -7.88 5.52
C ALA A 472 -5.10 -7.15 4.69
N GLU A 473 -6.37 -7.34 5.05
CA GLU A 473 -7.48 -6.65 4.37
C GLU A 473 -7.56 -5.18 4.78
N GLY A 474 -7.66 -4.31 3.80
CA GLY A 474 -7.95 -2.90 3.99
C GLY A 474 -9.45 -2.61 4.00
N LYS A 475 -9.80 -1.33 3.94
CA LYS A 475 -11.20 -0.88 3.87
C LYS A 475 -11.66 -0.86 2.41
N PRO A 476 -12.58 -1.74 1.96
CA PRO A 476 -13.01 -1.81 0.58
C PRO A 476 -13.98 -0.69 0.17
N GLY A 477 -14.62 -0.03 1.13
CA GLY A 477 -15.59 1.03 0.90
C GLY A 477 -15.00 2.42 1.10
N MET A 478 -15.33 3.35 0.21
CA MET A 478 -14.91 4.74 0.29
C MET A 478 -16.04 5.68 -0.06
N LEU A 479 -16.22 6.72 0.75
CA LEU A 479 -17.01 7.89 0.48
C LEU A 479 -16.07 9.08 0.24
N THR A 480 -16.20 9.70 -0.92
CA THR A 480 -15.45 10.90 -1.25
C THR A 480 -16.40 12.05 -1.49
N ALA A 481 -16.13 13.16 -0.81
CA ALA A 481 -16.77 14.44 -1.08
C ALA A 481 -15.68 15.49 -1.27
N GLY A 482 -15.77 16.25 -2.34
CA GLY A 482 -14.79 17.27 -2.68
C GLY A 482 -15.39 18.42 -3.43
N ALA A 483 -14.69 19.54 -3.44
CA ALA A 483 -14.98 20.66 -4.30
C ALA A 483 -13.68 21.20 -4.89
N GLY A 484 -13.71 21.59 -6.15
CA GLY A 484 -12.57 22.13 -6.87
C GLY A 484 -12.98 23.23 -7.83
N ILE A 485 -12.00 23.92 -8.36
CA ILE A 485 -12.19 24.93 -9.40
C ILE A 485 -11.40 24.49 -10.62
N SER A 486 -12.06 24.39 -11.76
CA SER A 486 -11.47 24.07 -13.03
C SER A 486 -11.73 25.25 -13.98
N SER A 487 -10.75 25.60 -14.82
CA SER A 487 -10.91 26.63 -15.85
C SER A 487 -11.99 26.29 -16.85
N ARG A 488 -12.25 25.01 -17.08
CA ARG A 488 -13.26 24.50 -18.02
C ARG A 488 -14.67 24.52 -17.44
N GLU A 489 -14.81 24.00 -16.25
CA GLU A 489 -16.13 23.69 -15.63
C GLU A 489 -16.53 24.69 -14.56
N GLY A 490 -15.59 25.56 -14.13
CA GLY A 490 -15.78 26.47 -13.03
C GLY A 490 -15.69 25.76 -11.68
N VAL A 491 -16.53 26.13 -10.74
CA VAL A 491 -16.64 25.44 -9.45
C VAL A 491 -17.39 24.13 -9.64
N VAL A 492 -16.77 23.04 -9.24
CA VAL A 492 -17.32 21.66 -9.34
C VAL A 492 -17.29 21.02 -7.97
N GLY A 493 -18.42 20.47 -7.55
CA GLY A 493 -18.51 19.55 -6.43
C GLY A 493 -18.51 18.10 -6.93
N THR A 494 -17.92 17.22 -6.16
CA THR A 494 -17.93 15.78 -6.42
C THR A 494 -18.38 15.04 -5.18
N LEU A 495 -19.32 14.11 -5.34
CA LEU A 495 -19.71 13.13 -4.35
C LEU A 495 -19.62 11.75 -4.99
N SER A 496 -18.85 10.86 -4.36
CA SER A 496 -18.65 9.51 -4.88
C SER A 496 -18.67 8.49 -3.74
N VAL A 497 -19.41 7.42 -3.96
CA VAL A 497 -19.45 6.23 -3.11
C VAL A 497 -18.93 5.06 -3.93
N SER A 498 -17.91 4.38 -3.45
CA SER A 498 -17.35 3.20 -4.10
C SER A 498 -17.13 2.06 -3.13
N HIS A 499 -17.25 0.84 -3.62
CA HIS A 499 -16.97 -0.37 -2.87
C HIS A 499 -16.28 -1.37 -3.80
N MET A 500 -15.07 -1.82 -3.41
CA MET A 500 -14.22 -2.66 -4.26
C MET A 500 -14.37 -4.17 -4.02
N ASN A 501 -15.10 -4.56 -2.99
CA ASN A 501 -15.25 -5.97 -2.60
C ASN A 501 -16.69 -6.26 -2.15
N MET A 502 -17.68 -6.00 -3.02
CA MET A 502 -19.07 -6.29 -2.69
C MET A 502 -19.27 -7.78 -2.42
N LEU A 503 -19.92 -8.10 -1.31
CA LEU A 503 -20.23 -9.46 -0.85
C LEU A 503 -19.00 -10.38 -0.70
N GLY A 504 -17.80 -9.80 -0.59
CA GLY A 504 -16.54 -10.54 -0.52
C GLY A 504 -16.12 -11.21 -1.84
N LEU A 505 -16.69 -10.80 -2.98
CA LEU A 505 -16.48 -11.39 -4.31
C LEU A 505 -15.53 -10.59 -5.21
N ALA A 506 -14.89 -9.53 -4.66
CA ALA A 506 -14.10 -8.54 -5.41
C ALA A 506 -14.90 -7.82 -6.50
N HIS A 507 -16.24 -7.82 -6.44
CA HIS A 507 -17.05 -7.00 -7.32
C HIS A 507 -16.89 -5.53 -6.95
N ARG A 508 -16.66 -4.71 -7.95
CA ARG A 508 -16.47 -3.26 -7.79
C ARG A 508 -17.75 -2.54 -8.18
N MET A 509 -18.21 -1.67 -7.31
CA MET A 509 -19.35 -0.81 -7.59
C MET A 509 -18.99 0.62 -7.26
N SER A 510 -19.33 1.57 -8.12
CA SER A 510 -19.19 2.99 -7.81
C SER A 510 -20.37 3.78 -8.32
N LEU A 511 -20.78 4.76 -7.52
CA LEU A 511 -21.73 5.80 -7.86
C LEU A 511 -21.04 7.14 -7.71
N ALA A 512 -20.93 7.89 -8.79
CA ALA A 512 -20.32 9.20 -8.78
C ALA A 512 -21.30 10.26 -9.28
N TRP A 513 -21.29 11.40 -8.61
CA TRP A 513 -22.07 12.59 -8.97
C TRP A 513 -21.15 13.80 -8.95
N ASN A 514 -20.92 14.37 -10.14
CA ASN A 514 -20.22 15.65 -10.29
C ASN A 514 -21.26 16.72 -10.57
N PHE A 515 -21.21 17.82 -9.83
CA PHE A 515 -22.18 18.89 -9.94
C PHE A 515 -21.51 20.25 -9.91
N GLY A 516 -22.04 21.16 -10.70
CA GLY A 516 -21.54 22.52 -10.83
C GLY A 516 -22.40 23.32 -11.80
N LYS A 517 -22.02 24.57 -12.02
CA LYS A 517 -22.77 25.44 -12.95
C LYS A 517 -22.69 24.91 -14.40
N ARG A 518 -21.55 24.29 -14.78
CA ARG A 518 -21.26 23.83 -16.15
C ARG A 518 -21.17 22.33 -16.31
N VAL A 519 -21.30 21.58 -15.25
CA VAL A 519 -21.22 20.11 -15.22
C VAL A 519 -22.30 19.52 -14.34
N GLN A 520 -22.88 18.42 -14.80
CA GLN A 520 -23.81 17.61 -14.04
C GLN A 520 -23.72 16.18 -14.57
N ASP A 521 -22.89 15.36 -13.92
CA ASP A 521 -22.60 14.00 -14.34
C ASP A 521 -23.06 13.02 -13.28
N TYR A 522 -23.85 12.04 -13.65
CA TYR A 522 -24.21 10.88 -12.87
C TYR A 522 -23.62 9.65 -13.54
N ASN A 523 -22.89 8.87 -12.79
CA ASN A 523 -22.25 7.65 -13.29
C ASN A 523 -22.40 6.51 -12.28
N LEU A 524 -23.04 5.43 -12.69
CA LEU A 524 -23.14 4.18 -11.94
C LEU A 524 -22.36 3.11 -12.68
N SER A 525 -21.35 2.55 -12.06
CA SER A 525 -20.58 1.45 -12.63
C SER A 525 -20.58 0.24 -11.71
N TRP A 526 -20.64 -0.93 -12.30
CA TRP A 526 -20.45 -2.22 -11.66
C TRP A 526 -19.51 -3.06 -12.51
N THR A 527 -18.54 -3.74 -11.86
CA THR A 527 -17.59 -4.62 -12.54
C THR A 527 -17.37 -5.88 -11.73
N MET A 528 -17.53 -6.99 -12.38
CA MET A 528 -17.17 -8.33 -11.92
C MET A 528 -15.85 -8.73 -12.58
N PRO A 529 -14.75 -8.97 -11.82
CA PRO A 529 -13.42 -9.20 -12.42
C PRO A 529 -13.24 -10.59 -13.03
N TRP A 530 -14.09 -11.57 -12.69
CA TRP A 530 -14.03 -12.94 -13.19
C TRP A 530 -15.44 -13.45 -13.49
N ILE A 531 -15.61 -14.08 -14.63
CA ILE A 531 -16.82 -14.83 -15.01
C ILE A 531 -16.56 -16.31 -14.73
N GLY A 532 -17.14 -16.83 -13.62
CA GLY A 532 -16.80 -18.19 -13.13
C GLY A 532 -15.29 -18.30 -12.85
N ASP A 533 -14.64 -19.30 -13.45
CA ASP A 533 -13.21 -19.53 -13.34
C ASP A 533 -12.38 -18.90 -14.48
N SER A 534 -13.05 -18.17 -15.38
CA SER A 534 -12.37 -17.46 -16.46
C SER A 534 -11.88 -16.09 -15.98
N PRO A 535 -10.62 -15.69 -16.24
CA PRO A 535 -10.09 -14.37 -15.96
C PRO A 535 -10.66 -13.32 -16.93
N THR A 536 -11.97 -13.30 -17.07
CA THR A 536 -12.72 -12.39 -17.94
C THR A 536 -13.55 -11.45 -17.08
N SER A 537 -13.32 -10.15 -17.22
CA SER A 537 -14.15 -9.18 -16.51
C SER A 537 -15.43 -8.84 -17.29
N LEU A 538 -16.51 -8.63 -16.53
CA LEU A 538 -17.77 -8.09 -17.04
C LEU A 538 -18.06 -6.77 -16.34
N GLY A 539 -18.28 -5.72 -17.13
CA GLY A 539 -18.59 -4.38 -16.65
C GLY A 539 -19.94 -3.89 -17.16
N LEU A 540 -20.68 -3.20 -16.30
CA LEU A 540 -21.88 -2.44 -16.66
C LEU A 540 -21.68 -1.01 -16.20
N ASN A 541 -21.93 -0.05 -17.08
CA ASN A 541 -21.86 1.37 -16.78
C ASN A 541 -23.13 2.06 -17.27
N LEU A 542 -23.79 2.83 -16.41
CA LEU A 542 -24.93 3.67 -16.72
C LEU A 542 -24.55 5.11 -16.43
N PHE A 543 -24.79 6.00 -17.39
CA PHE A 543 -24.40 7.39 -17.24
C PHE A 543 -25.46 8.36 -17.77
N ASN A 544 -25.47 9.54 -17.17
CA ASN A 544 -26.20 10.70 -17.63
C ASN A 544 -25.33 11.92 -17.35
N THR A 545 -24.69 12.43 -18.37
CA THR A 545 -23.76 13.54 -18.29
C THR A 545 -24.33 14.76 -18.96
N ARG A 546 -24.23 15.92 -18.36
CA ARG A 546 -24.58 17.21 -18.95
C ARG A 546 -23.41 18.16 -18.77
N ARG A 547 -22.86 18.64 -19.89
CA ARG A 547 -21.68 19.52 -19.91
C ARG A 547 -21.93 20.73 -20.76
N TYR A 548 -21.57 21.88 -20.23
CA TYR A 548 -21.48 23.13 -21.02
C TYR A 548 -20.13 23.15 -21.72
N ARG A 549 -20.16 23.21 -23.06
CA ARG A 549 -18.95 23.24 -23.90
C ARG A 549 -18.64 24.69 -24.23
N PRO A 550 -17.60 25.29 -23.61
CA PRO A 550 -17.15 26.62 -23.97
C PRO A 550 -16.40 26.60 -25.31
N TYR A 551 -16.46 27.73 -26.03
CA TYR A 551 -15.76 27.92 -27.27
C TYR A 551 -14.84 29.13 -27.14
N ARG A 552 -13.55 28.97 -27.39
CA ARG A 552 -12.47 29.95 -27.18
C ARG A 552 -12.58 30.60 -25.79
N SER A 553 -12.72 31.90 -25.68
CA SER A 553 -12.88 32.61 -24.40
C SER A 553 -14.35 32.85 -24.02
N SER A 554 -15.33 32.31 -24.76
CA SER A 554 -16.75 32.53 -24.49
C SER A 554 -17.27 31.67 -23.32
N LEU A 555 -18.32 32.12 -22.64
CA LEU A 555 -18.89 31.47 -21.46
C LEU A 555 -19.41 30.06 -21.73
N SER A 556 -20.11 29.83 -22.83
CA SER A 556 -20.50 28.53 -23.34
C SER A 556 -20.99 28.67 -24.77
N ALA A 557 -20.71 27.64 -25.59
CA ALA A 557 -21.12 27.62 -26.96
C ALA A 557 -22.31 26.70 -27.18
N TYR A 558 -22.40 25.61 -26.45
CA TYR A 558 -23.53 24.70 -26.46
C TYR A 558 -23.55 23.86 -25.17
N THR A 559 -24.68 23.22 -24.94
CA THR A 559 -24.85 22.21 -23.87
C THR A 559 -24.94 20.84 -24.51
N GLU A 560 -24.07 19.95 -24.09
CA GLU A 560 -24.06 18.53 -24.50
C GLU A 560 -24.61 17.69 -23.36
N ARG A 561 -25.61 16.86 -23.64
CA ARG A 561 -26.12 15.86 -22.72
C ARG A 561 -26.00 14.48 -23.35
N ARG A 562 -25.34 13.55 -22.63
CA ARG A 562 -25.24 12.14 -23.03
C ARG A 562 -25.91 11.28 -21.99
N THR A 563 -26.84 10.43 -22.40
CA THR A 563 -27.53 9.48 -21.54
C THR A 563 -27.45 8.11 -22.18
N GLY A 564 -26.89 7.14 -21.48
CA GLY A 564 -26.71 5.82 -22.07
C GLY A 564 -26.20 4.77 -21.12
N GLY A 565 -25.89 3.63 -21.70
CA GLY A 565 -25.32 2.48 -21.02
C GLY A 565 -24.21 1.82 -21.85
N LYS A 566 -23.28 1.19 -21.15
CA LYS A 566 -22.14 0.49 -21.72
C LYS A 566 -21.97 -0.86 -21.04
N ILE A 567 -21.84 -1.91 -21.85
CA ILE A 567 -21.48 -3.26 -21.38
C ILE A 567 -20.08 -3.55 -21.91
N THR A 568 -19.22 -4.04 -21.01
CA THR A 568 -17.82 -4.34 -21.35
C THR A 568 -17.50 -5.77 -20.97
N VAL A 569 -16.85 -6.50 -21.87
CA VAL A 569 -16.30 -7.83 -21.63
C VAL A 569 -14.81 -7.76 -21.94
N ALA A 570 -13.97 -8.19 -20.99
CA ALA A 570 -12.52 -8.09 -21.17
C ALA A 570 -11.80 -9.36 -20.64
N PRO A 571 -11.61 -10.39 -21.51
CA PRO A 571 -10.75 -11.52 -21.22
C PRO A 571 -9.29 -11.09 -21.10
N ARG A 572 -8.60 -11.74 -20.13
CA ARG A 572 -7.19 -11.52 -19.83
C ARG A 572 -6.40 -12.79 -20.14
N PHE A 573 -5.18 -12.64 -20.64
CA PHE A 573 -4.33 -13.73 -21.10
C PHE A 573 -2.91 -13.58 -20.50
N GLU A 574 -2.16 -14.66 -20.42
CA GLU A 574 -0.77 -14.72 -19.98
C GLU A 574 -0.54 -13.95 -18.65
N ASP A 575 -1.20 -14.40 -17.60
CA ASP A 575 -1.13 -13.75 -16.27
C ASP A 575 -1.48 -12.25 -16.29
N ASP A 576 -2.53 -11.91 -17.03
CA ASP A 576 -3.04 -10.54 -17.18
C ASP A 576 -2.13 -9.57 -17.94
N LYS A 577 -1.10 -10.08 -18.63
CA LYS A 577 -0.26 -9.24 -19.49
C LYS A 577 -0.98 -8.71 -20.70
N TYR A 578 -1.91 -9.50 -21.23
CA TYR A 578 -2.70 -9.13 -22.41
C TYR A 578 -4.18 -9.08 -22.06
N THR A 579 -4.87 -8.07 -22.58
CA THR A 579 -6.30 -7.91 -22.39
C THR A 579 -6.93 -7.57 -23.73
N LEU A 580 -8.01 -8.27 -24.09
CA LEU A 580 -8.86 -7.91 -25.22
C LEU A 580 -10.17 -7.33 -24.64
N THR A 581 -10.33 -6.03 -24.73
CA THR A 581 -11.55 -5.35 -24.26
C THR A 581 -12.52 -5.19 -25.39
N THR A 582 -13.73 -5.70 -25.24
CA THR A 582 -14.85 -5.45 -26.14
C THR A 582 -15.96 -4.75 -25.36
N ALA A 583 -16.42 -3.62 -25.85
CA ALA A 583 -17.48 -2.86 -25.21
C ALA A 583 -18.55 -2.45 -26.23
N TYR A 584 -19.81 -2.66 -25.87
CA TYR A 584 -20.94 -2.12 -26.58
C TYR A 584 -21.51 -0.94 -25.82
N THR A 585 -21.70 0.19 -26.50
CA THR A 585 -22.27 1.42 -25.95
C THR A 585 -23.51 1.81 -26.75
N TYR A 586 -24.59 2.08 -26.05
CA TYR A 586 -25.80 2.70 -26.59
C TYR A 586 -26.06 3.98 -25.83
N GLU A 587 -26.06 5.11 -26.54
CA GLU A 587 -26.28 6.41 -25.92
C GLU A 587 -27.10 7.36 -26.80
N ARG A 588 -27.77 8.27 -26.13
CA ARG A 588 -28.44 9.42 -26.74
C ARG A 588 -27.62 10.67 -26.45
N VAL A 589 -27.21 11.36 -27.50
CA VAL A 589 -26.49 12.62 -27.45
C VAL A 589 -27.44 13.74 -27.82
N GLN A 590 -27.64 14.69 -26.92
CA GLN A 590 -28.47 15.87 -27.13
C GLN A 590 -27.60 17.13 -27.14
N ILE A 591 -27.69 17.91 -28.19
CA ILE A 591 -27.05 19.22 -28.33
C ILE A 591 -28.14 20.29 -28.15
N MET A 592 -27.90 21.21 -27.22
CA MET A 592 -28.84 22.24 -26.80
C MET A 592 -28.12 23.57 -26.58
N ASP A 593 -28.86 24.67 -26.53
CA ASP A 593 -28.40 26.02 -26.21
C ASP A 593 -27.21 26.45 -27.10
N VAL A 594 -27.29 26.12 -28.38
CA VAL A 594 -26.25 26.47 -29.37
C VAL A 594 -26.27 27.99 -29.63
N ARG A 595 -25.11 28.60 -29.48
CA ARG A 595 -24.94 30.04 -29.74
C ARG A 595 -24.54 30.30 -31.19
N ASP A 596 -24.93 31.47 -31.72
CA ASP A 596 -24.71 31.91 -33.12
C ASP A 596 -23.24 31.93 -33.61
N VAL A 597 -22.30 31.53 -32.76
CA VAL A 597 -20.86 31.50 -33.05
C VAL A 597 -20.46 30.43 -34.07
N TYR A 598 -21.35 29.47 -34.33
CA TYR A 598 -21.03 28.27 -35.12
C TYR A 598 -21.62 28.27 -36.57
N ASP A 599 -22.05 29.39 -37.12
CA ASP A 599 -22.48 29.58 -38.52
C ASP A 599 -22.95 28.29 -39.25
N GLY A 600 -23.96 27.60 -38.71
CA GLY A 600 -24.59 26.44 -39.34
C GLY A 600 -23.83 25.11 -39.30
N GLU A 601 -22.63 25.05 -38.66
CA GLU A 601 -21.89 23.79 -38.52
C GLU A 601 -22.43 22.90 -37.39
N LEU A 602 -23.00 23.51 -36.32
CA LEU A 602 -23.56 22.81 -35.21
C LEU A 602 -25.04 23.22 -35.04
N THR A 603 -25.93 22.25 -35.11
CA THR A 603 -27.36 22.42 -34.92
C THR A 603 -27.83 21.75 -33.65
N GLU A 604 -28.84 22.35 -33.01
CA GLU A 604 -29.53 21.69 -31.92
C GLU A 604 -30.22 20.43 -32.42
N GLY A 605 -30.17 19.39 -31.59
CA GLY A 605 -30.82 18.13 -31.96
C GLY A 605 -30.44 16.98 -31.04
N THR A 606 -31.00 15.84 -31.31
CA THR A 606 -30.76 14.59 -30.64
C THR A 606 -30.30 13.54 -31.65
N SER A 607 -29.18 12.88 -31.35
CA SER A 607 -28.67 11.75 -32.12
C SER A 607 -28.54 10.52 -31.21
N VAL A 608 -28.92 9.38 -31.71
CA VAL A 608 -28.68 8.09 -31.08
C VAL A 608 -27.41 7.50 -31.65
N THR A 609 -26.47 7.14 -30.81
CA THR A 609 -25.25 6.44 -31.21
C THR A 609 -25.24 5.04 -30.63
N SER A 610 -24.87 4.08 -31.48
CA SER A 610 -24.68 2.67 -31.09
C SER A 610 -23.31 2.26 -31.56
N SER A 611 -22.42 1.91 -30.65
CA SER A 611 -21.01 1.65 -30.97
C SER A 611 -20.47 0.36 -30.35
N ILE A 612 -19.52 -0.25 -31.04
CA ILE A 612 -18.65 -1.31 -30.55
C ILE A 612 -17.21 -0.77 -30.50
N PHE A 613 -16.61 -0.89 -29.35
CA PHE A 613 -15.20 -0.61 -29.12
C PHE A 613 -14.45 -1.91 -28.87
N VAL A 614 -13.34 -2.12 -29.57
CA VAL A 614 -12.42 -3.24 -29.38
C VAL A 614 -11.03 -2.69 -29.12
N GLU A 615 -10.41 -3.10 -28.04
CA GLU A 615 -9.05 -2.72 -27.68
C GLU A 615 -8.23 -3.96 -27.33
N PHE A 616 -7.05 -4.08 -27.90
CA PHE A 616 -6.03 -5.02 -27.48
C PHE A 616 -4.93 -4.27 -26.74
N ALA A 617 -4.68 -4.69 -25.48
CA ALA A 617 -3.70 -4.06 -24.62
C ALA A 617 -2.69 -5.06 -24.07
N ARG A 618 -1.43 -4.60 -23.95
CA ARG A 618 -0.37 -5.27 -23.21
C ARG A 618 -0.01 -4.43 -22.00
N ASP A 619 -0.10 -5.00 -20.80
CA ASP A 619 0.21 -4.34 -19.52
C ASP A 619 1.28 -5.11 -18.76
N THR A 620 2.38 -4.43 -18.45
CA THR A 620 3.53 -4.97 -17.71
C THR A 620 3.87 -4.13 -16.48
N ARG A 621 2.94 -3.26 -16.05
CA ARG A 621 3.13 -2.41 -14.88
C ARG A 621 3.12 -3.24 -13.60
N ASP A 622 4.01 -2.90 -12.67
CA ASP A 622 4.09 -3.49 -11.32
C ASP A 622 2.86 -3.15 -10.46
N SER A 623 2.27 -1.98 -10.66
CA SER A 623 1.04 -1.54 -10.01
C SER A 623 0.14 -0.81 -10.99
N VAL A 624 -1.17 -1.07 -10.90
CA VAL A 624 -2.19 -0.34 -11.67
C VAL A 624 -2.40 1.07 -11.11
N TRP A 625 -2.23 1.23 -9.80
CA TRP A 625 -2.57 2.46 -9.06
C TRP A 625 -1.43 3.47 -8.99
N ASP A 626 -0.21 3.00 -8.76
CA ASP A 626 1.00 3.83 -8.66
C ASP A 626 2.17 3.07 -9.27
N PRO A 627 2.26 3.03 -10.62
CA PRO A 627 3.28 2.25 -11.30
C PRO A 627 4.66 2.88 -11.13
N THR A 628 5.63 2.04 -10.75
CA THR A 628 7.03 2.43 -10.65
C THR A 628 7.87 1.87 -11.80
N ARG A 629 7.45 0.74 -12.36
CA ARG A 629 8.13 0.05 -13.47
C ARG A 629 7.13 -0.50 -14.46
N GLY A 630 7.60 -0.76 -15.68
CA GLY A 630 6.82 -1.35 -16.75
C GLY A 630 5.91 -0.36 -17.46
N GLY A 631 5.14 -0.84 -18.40
CA GLY A 631 4.32 0.02 -19.24
C GLY A 631 3.05 -0.67 -19.73
N ARG A 632 2.15 0.14 -20.29
CA ARG A 632 0.93 -0.31 -20.96
C ARG A 632 0.91 0.23 -22.39
N GLY A 633 0.73 -0.65 -23.35
CA GLY A 633 0.47 -0.31 -24.75
C GLY A 633 -0.89 -0.83 -25.18
N ALA A 634 -1.68 -0.02 -25.88
CA ALA A 634 -3.00 -0.45 -26.35
C ALA A 634 -3.30 0.11 -27.75
N ILE A 635 -3.96 -0.72 -28.55
CA ILE A 635 -4.50 -0.36 -29.86
C ILE A 635 -6.00 -0.59 -29.80
N GLY A 636 -6.78 0.43 -30.10
CA GLY A 636 -8.23 0.38 -30.06
C GLY A 636 -8.88 0.82 -31.36
N LEU A 637 -10.08 0.31 -31.62
CA LEU A 637 -10.95 0.71 -32.70
C LEU A 637 -12.38 0.80 -32.19
N GLU A 638 -13.00 1.94 -32.33
CA GLU A 638 -14.42 2.13 -32.16
C GLU A 638 -15.10 2.21 -33.51
N LEU A 639 -16.18 1.47 -33.70
CA LEU A 639 -17.07 1.52 -34.82
C LEU A 639 -18.46 1.91 -34.33
N THR A 640 -19.00 3.00 -34.88
CA THR A 640 -20.31 3.55 -34.51
C THR A 640 -21.21 3.57 -35.74
N GLY A 641 -22.45 3.16 -35.57
CA GLY A 641 -23.43 3.15 -36.64
C GLY A 641 -23.28 1.99 -37.64
N GLY A 642 -23.70 2.16 -38.85
CA GLY A 642 -23.75 1.12 -39.90
C GLY A 642 -24.56 -0.10 -39.44
N PRO A 643 -23.95 -1.31 -39.32
CA PRO A 643 -24.69 -2.51 -38.93
C PRO A 643 -25.20 -2.47 -37.49
N LEU A 644 -24.71 -1.56 -36.70
CA LEU A 644 -25.10 -1.39 -35.28
C LEU A 644 -26.32 -0.49 -35.11
N LEU A 645 -26.77 0.11 -36.20
CA LEU A 645 -27.83 1.13 -36.26
C LEU A 645 -27.43 2.42 -35.50
N GLY A 646 -28.29 3.41 -35.47
CA GLY A 646 -28.04 4.74 -34.93
C GLY A 646 -28.18 5.80 -36.00
N ASP A 647 -27.92 7.05 -35.61
CA ASP A 647 -28.14 8.22 -36.50
C ASP A 647 -26.85 8.71 -37.17
N VAL A 648 -25.69 8.17 -36.77
CA VAL A 648 -24.37 8.61 -37.26
C VAL A 648 -23.40 7.45 -37.46
N ASP A 649 -22.57 7.52 -38.49
CA ASP A 649 -21.60 6.50 -38.88
C ASP A 649 -20.18 7.06 -38.83
N PHE A 650 -19.34 6.53 -37.97
CA PHE A 650 -17.93 6.89 -37.87
C PHE A 650 -17.09 5.77 -37.29
N TYR A 651 -15.78 5.83 -37.49
CA TYR A 651 -14.82 4.95 -36.81
C TYR A 651 -13.69 5.76 -36.20
N LYS A 652 -13.17 5.26 -35.05
CA LYS A 652 -12.10 5.89 -34.29
C LYS A 652 -11.00 4.89 -33.92
N PRO A 653 -9.93 4.76 -34.71
CA PRO A 653 -8.72 4.10 -34.31
C PRO A 653 -7.98 4.93 -33.24
N SER A 654 -7.43 4.25 -32.23
CA SER A 654 -6.65 4.85 -31.17
C SER A 654 -5.41 4.03 -30.86
N LEU A 655 -4.34 4.71 -30.47
CA LEU A 655 -3.10 4.11 -30.02
C LEU A 655 -2.67 4.83 -28.73
N SER A 656 -2.41 4.06 -27.70
CA SER A 656 -1.84 4.58 -26.46
C SER A 656 -0.65 3.75 -26.01
N TYR A 657 0.38 4.43 -25.50
CA TYR A 657 1.55 3.79 -24.92
C TYR A 657 2.04 4.59 -23.74
N SER A 658 2.23 3.94 -22.61
CA SER A 658 2.89 4.54 -21.45
C SER A 658 3.97 3.61 -20.91
N HIS A 659 5.03 4.19 -20.32
CA HIS A 659 6.10 3.44 -19.68
C HIS A 659 6.64 4.19 -18.46
N ASN A 660 6.94 3.43 -17.41
CA ASN A 660 7.46 3.94 -16.14
C ASN A 660 8.85 3.37 -15.89
N PHE A 661 9.83 4.27 -15.72
CA PHE A 661 11.21 3.93 -15.44
C PHE A 661 11.53 4.30 -14.00
N LYS A 662 11.77 3.32 -13.14
CA LYS A 662 12.34 3.56 -11.83
C LYS A 662 13.81 3.94 -12.00
N LEU A 663 14.16 5.20 -11.78
CA LEU A 663 15.53 5.70 -11.96
C LEU A 663 16.43 5.27 -10.81
N PHE A 664 15.99 5.52 -9.58
CA PHE A 664 16.66 5.15 -8.34
C PHE A 664 15.68 5.19 -7.17
N SER A 665 16.11 4.76 -5.99
CA SER A 665 15.36 4.92 -4.74
C SER A 665 16.26 5.56 -3.67
N ILE A 666 15.67 6.33 -2.77
CA ILE A 666 16.31 6.84 -1.55
C ILE A 666 15.43 6.37 -0.39
N ASP A 667 15.97 5.57 0.52
CA ASP A 667 15.23 5.04 1.68
C ASP A 667 13.85 4.47 1.30
N ASP A 668 13.79 3.57 0.31
CA ASP A 668 12.57 2.99 -0.25
C ASP A 668 11.59 3.96 -0.97
N TYR A 669 11.97 5.22 -1.14
CA TYR A 669 11.23 6.21 -1.92
C TYR A 669 11.66 6.15 -3.40
N PRO A 670 10.84 5.59 -4.31
CA PRO A 670 11.21 5.45 -5.71
C PRO A 670 11.10 6.80 -6.44
N PHE A 671 12.08 7.09 -7.27
CA PHE A 671 12.07 8.21 -8.21
C PHE A 671 11.77 7.64 -9.60
N VAL A 672 10.66 8.07 -10.18
CA VAL A 672 10.07 7.47 -11.38
C VAL A 672 9.95 8.49 -12.50
N LEU A 673 10.44 8.15 -13.69
CA LEU A 673 10.17 8.88 -14.92
C LEU A 673 9.08 8.12 -15.69
N SER A 674 7.96 8.79 -15.98
CA SER A 674 6.84 8.25 -16.74
C SER A 674 6.69 8.98 -18.06
N ILE A 675 6.52 8.24 -19.13
CA ILE A 675 6.25 8.77 -20.48
C ILE A 675 4.92 8.19 -20.94
N ALA A 676 4.04 9.01 -21.50
CA ALA A 676 2.81 8.57 -22.16
C ALA A 676 2.64 9.24 -23.52
N ASN A 677 2.21 8.45 -24.49
CA ASN A 677 1.88 8.91 -25.85
C ASN A 677 0.48 8.43 -26.20
N ARG A 678 -0.33 9.30 -26.77
CA ARG A 678 -1.68 9.00 -27.22
C ARG A 678 -1.93 9.61 -28.59
N LEU A 679 -2.43 8.77 -29.48
CA LEU A 679 -2.80 9.15 -30.85
C LEU A 679 -4.24 8.69 -31.09
N GLY A 680 -5.01 9.44 -31.79
CA GLY A 680 -6.35 9.07 -32.22
C GLY A 680 -6.76 9.77 -33.50
N TYR A 681 -7.63 9.12 -34.24
CA TYR A 681 -8.21 9.63 -35.48
C TYR A 681 -9.70 9.34 -35.47
N VAL A 682 -10.49 10.18 -36.12
CA VAL A 682 -11.91 9.94 -36.38
C VAL A 682 -12.24 10.22 -37.83
N ALA A 683 -12.96 9.30 -38.44
CA ALA A 683 -13.44 9.46 -39.82
C ALA A 683 -14.87 8.94 -39.96
N ARG A 684 -15.62 9.56 -40.81
CA ARG A 684 -16.96 9.15 -41.18
C ARG A 684 -16.96 8.02 -42.22
N PHE A 685 -18.04 7.28 -42.28
CA PHE A 685 -18.37 6.37 -43.36
C PHE A 685 -19.89 6.35 -43.55
N GLY A 686 -20.37 5.52 -44.48
CA GLY A 686 -21.83 5.39 -44.72
C GLY A 686 -22.47 6.69 -45.16
N ASP A 687 -23.69 6.93 -44.70
CA ASP A 687 -24.51 8.07 -45.09
C ASP A 687 -24.25 9.34 -44.25
N THR A 688 -23.37 9.28 -43.28
CA THR A 688 -22.98 10.45 -42.49
C THR A 688 -22.17 11.44 -43.28
N GLU A 689 -22.71 12.63 -43.52
CA GLU A 689 -22.04 13.66 -44.36
C GLU A 689 -20.78 14.24 -43.74
N ARG A 690 -20.77 14.41 -42.40
CA ARG A 690 -19.66 15.00 -41.64
C ARG A 690 -19.45 14.26 -40.33
N VAL A 691 -18.19 14.19 -39.85
CA VAL A 691 -17.90 13.73 -38.49
C VAL A 691 -18.65 14.62 -37.52
N PRO A 692 -19.48 14.05 -36.60
CA PRO A 692 -20.18 14.85 -35.62
C PRO A 692 -19.22 15.73 -34.82
N PHE A 693 -19.57 16.98 -34.64
CA PHE A 693 -18.74 17.95 -33.95
C PHE A 693 -18.32 17.48 -32.54
N TYR A 694 -19.23 16.87 -31.80
CA TYR A 694 -18.98 16.34 -30.44
C TYR A 694 -18.09 15.10 -30.40
N GLU A 695 -17.73 14.53 -31.55
CA GLU A 695 -16.80 13.40 -31.71
C GLU A 695 -15.39 13.81 -32.11
N LYS A 696 -15.18 15.08 -32.49
CA LYS A 696 -13.87 15.64 -32.79
C LYS A 696 -13.04 15.86 -31.54
N TYR A 697 -11.73 15.95 -31.70
CA TYR A 697 -10.77 16.10 -30.63
C TYR A 697 -10.48 17.55 -30.29
N PHE A 698 -10.73 17.92 -29.04
CA PHE A 698 -10.42 19.20 -28.43
C PHE A 698 -9.35 19.02 -27.37
N LEU A 699 -8.19 19.64 -27.53
CA LEU A 699 -7.06 19.50 -26.62
C LEU A 699 -6.90 20.72 -25.71
N GLY A 700 -6.17 20.52 -24.63
CA GLY A 700 -5.96 21.42 -23.51
C GLY A 700 -6.53 20.85 -22.20
N GLY A 701 -6.01 21.30 -21.08
CA GLY A 701 -6.44 20.86 -19.77
C GLY A 701 -5.65 19.68 -19.20
N SER A 702 -6.12 19.21 -18.04
CA SER A 702 -5.43 18.24 -17.18
C SER A 702 -5.12 16.89 -17.83
N GLU A 703 -5.89 16.50 -18.85
CA GLU A 703 -5.80 15.18 -19.49
C GLU A 703 -4.91 15.16 -20.74
N THR A 704 -4.57 16.32 -21.29
CA THR A 704 -3.82 16.39 -22.55
C THR A 704 -2.56 17.25 -22.42
N VAL A 705 -2.65 18.56 -22.68
CA VAL A 705 -1.53 19.51 -22.56
C VAL A 705 -1.88 20.53 -21.49
N ARG A 706 -1.25 20.42 -20.33
CA ARG A 706 -1.46 21.33 -19.17
C ARG A 706 -0.79 22.67 -19.45
N GLY A 707 -1.36 23.75 -18.92
CA GLY A 707 -1.00 25.13 -19.19
C GLY A 707 -1.87 25.75 -20.28
N TYR A 708 -2.79 25.00 -20.89
CA TYR A 708 -3.77 25.47 -21.86
C TYR A 708 -5.17 25.14 -21.40
N ASN A 709 -6.08 26.08 -21.63
CA ASN A 709 -7.48 25.88 -21.40
C ASN A 709 -8.07 24.92 -22.46
N SER A 710 -8.96 24.03 -22.07
CA SER A 710 -9.62 23.07 -22.97
C SER A 710 -10.60 23.70 -24.00
N ASN A 711 -10.62 25.00 -24.15
CA ASN A 711 -11.59 25.76 -24.92
C ASN A 711 -11.12 26.11 -26.33
N GLY A 712 -10.39 25.23 -27.01
CA GLY A 712 -9.95 25.45 -28.39
C GLY A 712 -8.71 26.32 -28.50
N GLN A 713 -7.88 26.42 -27.50
CA GLN A 713 -6.55 27.04 -27.56
C GLN A 713 -5.54 26.15 -28.30
N ILE A 714 -5.82 24.85 -28.42
CA ILE A 714 -4.97 23.87 -29.09
C ILE A 714 -5.73 23.28 -30.26
N GLY A 715 -5.17 23.41 -31.48
CA GLY A 715 -5.73 22.90 -32.72
C GLY A 715 -6.82 23.77 -33.33
N PRO A 716 -7.57 23.23 -34.31
CA PRO A 716 -8.65 23.94 -34.99
C PRO A 716 -9.79 24.30 -34.02
N PRO A 717 -10.42 25.47 -34.17
CA PRO A 717 -11.55 25.86 -33.32
C PRO A 717 -12.71 24.86 -33.34
N GLU A 718 -12.93 24.21 -34.50
CA GLU A 718 -14.00 23.21 -34.71
C GLU A 718 -13.60 21.81 -34.17
N GLY A 719 -12.44 21.68 -33.54
CA GLY A 719 -11.85 20.39 -33.13
C GLY A 719 -11.17 19.67 -34.29
N GLY A 720 -10.14 18.91 -33.97
CA GLY A 720 -9.40 18.12 -34.99
C GLY A 720 -9.98 16.72 -35.16
N ARG A 721 -9.79 16.14 -36.35
CA ARG A 721 -10.09 14.73 -36.59
C ARG A 721 -8.92 13.80 -36.21
N LEU A 722 -7.75 14.36 -36.06
CA LEU A 722 -6.52 13.66 -35.64
C LEU A 722 -5.94 14.37 -34.44
N TYR A 723 -5.39 13.65 -33.48
CA TYR A 723 -4.63 14.23 -32.34
C TYR A 723 -3.41 13.42 -32.00
N GLY A 724 -2.42 14.10 -31.41
CA GLY A 724 -1.24 13.50 -30.84
C GLY A 724 -0.86 14.24 -29.55
N VAL A 725 -0.63 13.49 -28.47
CA VAL A 725 -0.25 14.02 -27.15
C VAL A 725 0.87 13.18 -26.56
N MET A 726 1.89 13.84 -26.05
CA MET A 726 2.98 13.26 -25.28
C MET A 726 2.99 13.93 -23.89
N ASN A 727 3.03 13.11 -22.84
CA ASN A 727 3.20 13.56 -21.47
C ASN A 727 4.45 12.91 -20.87
N LEU A 728 5.29 13.70 -20.24
CA LEU A 728 6.46 13.30 -19.49
C LEU A 728 6.26 13.71 -18.04
N GLU A 729 6.38 12.79 -17.08
CA GLU A 729 6.28 13.10 -15.65
C GLU A 729 7.45 12.51 -14.88
N PHE A 730 8.09 13.33 -14.03
CA PHE A 730 9.04 12.90 -13.04
C PHE A 730 8.36 12.93 -11.68
N LYS A 731 8.19 11.75 -11.06
CA LYS A 731 7.41 11.53 -9.85
C LYS A 731 8.29 11.04 -8.72
N PHE A 732 8.03 11.50 -7.49
CA PHE A 732 8.65 10.94 -6.28
C PHE A 732 7.74 11.08 -5.06
N PRO A 733 7.70 10.08 -4.17
CA PRO A 733 6.87 10.11 -2.97
C PRO A 733 7.34 11.16 -1.97
N LEU A 734 6.39 11.81 -1.28
CA LEU A 734 6.62 12.62 -0.08
C LEU A 734 6.26 11.85 1.19
N ALA A 735 5.23 11.00 1.11
CA ALA A 735 4.78 10.18 2.22
C ALA A 735 4.39 8.79 1.71
N ARG A 736 4.85 7.75 2.40
CA ARG A 736 4.51 6.36 2.15
C ARG A 736 4.08 5.69 3.44
N GLU A 737 3.14 4.78 3.35
CA GLU A 737 2.74 3.88 4.42
C GLU A 737 2.91 2.45 3.93
N ARG A 738 3.80 1.70 4.59
CA ARG A 738 4.22 0.36 4.13
C ARG A 738 4.70 0.44 2.65
N ARG A 739 4.01 -0.26 1.73
CA ARG A 739 4.33 -0.29 0.29
C ARG A 739 3.53 0.72 -0.54
N ARG A 740 2.59 1.46 0.05
CA ARG A 740 1.69 2.37 -0.66
C ARG A 740 2.18 3.81 -0.56
N THR A 741 2.26 4.50 -1.69
CA THR A 741 2.47 5.94 -1.74
C THR A 741 1.17 6.65 -1.36
N ILE A 742 1.21 7.56 -0.38
CA ILE A 742 0.05 8.36 0.03
C ILE A 742 0.07 9.71 -0.66
N VAL A 743 1.23 10.38 -0.65
CA VAL A 743 1.42 11.69 -1.27
C VAL A 743 2.69 11.68 -2.09
N GLN A 744 2.64 12.20 -3.31
CA GLN A 744 3.81 12.37 -4.18
C GLN A 744 3.81 13.70 -4.92
N TRP A 745 5.00 14.21 -5.22
CA TRP A 745 5.21 15.29 -6.17
C TRP A 745 5.35 14.75 -7.58
N ALA A 746 4.91 15.55 -8.56
CA ALA A 746 5.15 15.31 -9.97
C ALA A 746 5.58 16.62 -10.65
N PHE A 747 6.68 16.58 -11.39
CA PHE A 747 7.04 17.59 -12.38
C PHE A 747 6.68 17.05 -13.74
N PHE A 748 6.13 17.88 -14.61
CA PHE A 748 5.69 17.40 -15.90
C PHE A 748 6.08 18.31 -17.05
N PHE A 749 6.16 17.72 -18.23
CA PHE A 749 6.27 18.38 -19.52
C PHE A 749 5.31 17.69 -20.49
N ASP A 750 4.44 18.47 -21.12
CA ASP A 750 3.43 18.01 -22.06
C ASP A 750 3.65 18.64 -23.44
N ALA A 751 3.37 17.87 -24.49
CA ALA A 751 3.39 18.37 -25.86
C ALA A 751 2.24 17.74 -26.65
N GLY A 752 1.55 18.49 -27.47
CA GLY A 752 0.48 17.94 -28.30
C GLY A 752 -0.23 18.97 -29.18
N ASN A 753 -1.00 18.43 -30.09
CA ASN A 753 -1.92 19.21 -30.94
C ASN A 753 -3.01 18.31 -31.56
N SER A 754 -4.07 18.93 -32.03
CA SER A 754 -5.06 18.29 -32.90
C SER A 754 -5.07 18.94 -34.29
N TRP A 755 -5.39 18.14 -35.31
CA TRP A 755 -5.39 18.57 -36.72
C TRP A 755 -6.62 18.02 -37.44
N ASP A 756 -7.11 18.74 -38.44
CA ASP A 756 -8.22 18.24 -39.24
C ASP A 756 -7.75 17.29 -40.36
N ARG A 757 -6.54 17.49 -40.90
CA ARG A 757 -5.98 16.72 -42.01
C ARG A 757 -4.60 16.17 -41.64
N PHE A 758 -4.23 15.05 -42.22
CA PHE A 758 -2.87 14.50 -42.07
C PHE A 758 -1.78 15.45 -42.64
N ASP A 759 -2.08 16.20 -43.69
CA ASP A 759 -1.15 17.19 -44.28
C ASP A 759 -0.92 18.41 -43.38
N ASP A 760 -1.77 18.62 -42.38
CA ASP A 760 -1.64 19.72 -41.41
C ASP A 760 -0.73 19.38 -40.24
N VAL A 761 -0.32 18.12 -40.11
CA VAL A 761 0.50 17.66 -38.98
C VAL A 761 1.87 18.31 -39.01
N SER A 762 2.16 19.08 -37.99
CA SER A 762 3.45 19.73 -37.75
C SER A 762 4.01 19.36 -36.39
N LEU A 763 5.25 18.90 -36.35
CA LEU A 763 5.98 18.62 -35.13
C LEU A 763 6.79 19.83 -34.61
N ARG A 764 6.71 20.96 -35.28
CA ARG A 764 7.34 22.21 -34.85
C ARG A 764 6.52 22.84 -33.75
N THR A 765 7.15 23.26 -32.65
CA THR A 765 6.52 24.02 -31.57
C THR A 765 6.29 25.48 -31.98
N GLY A 766 5.22 26.10 -31.53
CA GLY A 766 4.93 27.49 -31.81
C GLY A 766 3.48 27.89 -31.55
N GLU A 767 3.16 29.16 -31.86
CA GLU A 767 1.85 29.75 -31.57
C GLU A 767 0.81 29.43 -32.66
N GLY A 768 1.24 28.98 -33.86
CA GLY A 768 0.35 28.63 -34.94
C GLY A 768 -0.59 27.47 -34.61
N GLU A 769 -1.77 27.46 -35.20
CA GLU A 769 -2.82 26.47 -34.96
C GLU A 769 -2.37 25.03 -35.30
N LYS A 770 -1.57 24.84 -36.33
CA LYS A 770 -1.05 23.53 -36.73
C LYS A 770 0.20 23.07 -35.98
N GLN A 771 0.83 23.98 -35.19
CA GLN A 771 2.07 23.74 -34.49
C GLN A 771 1.82 23.10 -33.10
N LEU A 772 2.76 22.27 -32.65
CA LEU A 772 2.70 21.66 -31.34
C LEU A 772 2.68 22.73 -30.26
N LYS A 773 1.77 22.57 -29.31
CA LYS A 773 1.71 23.29 -28.05
C LYS A 773 2.47 22.52 -27.00
N THR A 774 3.26 23.23 -26.20
CA THR A 774 4.04 22.66 -25.12
C THR A 774 3.72 23.34 -23.80
N GLY A 775 3.71 22.57 -22.73
CA GLY A 775 3.46 23.06 -21.38
C GLY A 775 4.30 22.32 -20.37
N ALA A 776 4.63 22.98 -19.26
CA ALA A 776 5.32 22.35 -18.15
C ALA A 776 4.76 22.84 -16.82
N GLY A 777 5.01 22.08 -15.76
CA GLY A 777 4.53 22.47 -14.46
C GLY A 777 4.85 21.41 -13.39
N PHE A 778 4.15 21.55 -12.29
CA PHE A 778 4.29 20.64 -11.15
C PHE A 778 2.93 20.38 -10.50
N GLY A 779 2.84 19.31 -9.74
CA GLY A 779 1.62 18.99 -9.01
C GLY A 779 1.83 18.02 -7.87
N ILE A 780 0.81 17.94 -7.03
CA ILE A 780 0.73 17.01 -5.91
C ILE A 780 -0.30 15.94 -6.26
N ARG A 781 0.08 14.69 -5.96
CA ARG A 781 -0.77 13.51 -6.14
C ARG A 781 -1.08 12.93 -4.76
N PHE A 782 -2.36 12.64 -4.51
CA PHE A 782 -2.82 11.87 -3.36
C PHE A 782 -3.32 10.53 -3.88
N THR A 783 -2.59 9.47 -3.58
CA THR A 783 -2.95 8.13 -4.04
C THR A 783 -3.95 7.51 -3.07
N THR A 784 -5.20 7.41 -3.48
CA THR A 784 -6.25 6.73 -2.71
C THR A 784 -6.59 5.39 -3.37
N PRO A 785 -7.12 4.41 -2.62
CA PRO A 785 -7.47 3.09 -3.18
C PRO A 785 -8.54 3.13 -4.28
N ALA A 786 -9.44 4.13 -4.28
CA ALA A 786 -10.50 4.22 -5.27
C ALA A 786 -10.08 5.01 -6.51
N PHE A 787 -9.39 6.12 -6.33
CA PHE A 787 -8.85 6.96 -7.40
C PHE A 787 -7.82 7.95 -6.83
N PRO A 788 -6.75 8.28 -7.58
CA PRO A 788 -5.83 9.31 -7.18
C PRO A 788 -6.46 10.70 -7.38
N ILE A 789 -6.11 11.61 -6.48
CA ILE A 789 -6.46 13.03 -6.57
C ILE A 789 -5.22 13.77 -7.07
N ARG A 790 -5.38 14.58 -8.11
CA ARG A 790 -4.30 15.38 -8.70
C ARG A 790 -4.63 16.85 -8.58
N LEU A 791 -3.65 17.63 -8.11
CA LEU A 791 -3.66 19.08 -8.13
C LEU A 791 -2.42 19.54 -8.89
N ASP A 792 -2.60 20.05 -10.10
CA ASP A 792 -1.54 20.44 -11.01
C ASP A 792 -1.59 21.93 -11.29
N TRP A 793 -0.42 22.59 -11.31
CA TRP A 793 -0.24 23.88 -11.89
C TRP A 793 0.59 23.75 -13.16
N GLY A 794 0.08 24.26 -14.30
CA GLY A 794 0.70 24.19 -15.59
C GLY A 794 0.89 25.54 -16.25
N TYR A 795 2.03 25.73 -16.92
CA TYR A 795 2.36 26.88 -17.74
C TYR A 795 2.55 26.45 -19.18
N GLY A 796 1.83 27.10 -20.11
CA GLY A 796 1.96 26.87 -21.54
C GLY A 796 2.95 27.84 -22.19
N PHE A 797 3.82 27.30 -23.04
CA PHE A 797 4.88 28.11 -23.66
C PHE A 797 4.47 28.80 -24.98
N ASN A 798 3.44 28.30 -25.66
CA ASN A 798 3.10 28.70 -27.03
C ASN A 798 1.69 29.34 -27.09
N HIS A 799 1.40 30.26 -26.20
CA HIS A 799 0.17 31.04 -26.16
C HIS A 799 0.21 32.20 -27.17
N LYS A 800 -0.94 32.54 -27.75
CA LYS A 800 -1.13 33.78 -28.46
C LYS A 800 -1.20 34.96 -27.50
N ASP A 801 -0.91 36.15 -27.99
CA ASP A 801 -1.05 37.36 -27.20
C ASP A 801 -2.48 37.52 -26.66
N GLY A 802 -2.58 37.83 -25.34
CA GLY A 802 -3.86 37.96 -24.66
C GLY A 802 -4.48 36.66 -24.11
N GLU A 803 -3.87 35.51 -24.39
CA GLU A 803 -4.32 34.23 -23.78
C GLU A 803 -3.73 34.03 -22.38
N GLN A 804 -4.49 33.35 -21.52
CA GLN A 804 -4.02 32.96 -20.18
C GLN A 804 -2.92 31.90 -20.30
N ARG A 805 -1.72 32.19 -19.77
CA ARG A 805 -0.52 31.35 -19.92
C ARG A 805 -0.37 30.26 -18.87
N SER A 806 -1.14 30.28 -17.78
CA SER A 806 -1.07 29.25 -16.76
C SER A 806 -2.44 28.90 -16.21
N ASP A 807 -2.58 27.69 -15.73
CA ASP A 807 -3.84 27.20 -15.18
C ASP A 807 -3.60 26.20 -14.03
N ILE A 808 -4.61 26.08 -13.16
CA ILE A 808 -4.63 25.12 -12.05
C ILE A 808 -5.71 24.09 -12.34
N TYR A 809 -5.32 22.81 -12.23
CA TYR A 809 -6.19 21.67 -12.51
C TYR A 809 -6.40 20.83 -11.26
N PHE A 810 -7.65 20.60 -10.92
CA PHE A 810 -8.07 19.59 -9.97
C PHE A 810 -8.67 18.40 -10.73
N THR A 811 -8.14 17.21 -10.53
CA THR A 811 -8.58 16.02 -11.29
C THR A 811 -8.65 14.80 -10.39
N LEU A 812 -9.68 13.99 -10.63
CA LEU A 812 -9.84 12.67 -10.01
C LEU A 812 -9.52 11.61 -11.07
N GLY A 813 -8.53 10.75 -10.81
CA GLY A 813 -8.08 9.71 -11.71
C GLY A 813 -6.60 9.77 -12.09
N ASN A 814 -6.11 8.72 -12.75
CA ASN A 814 -4.75 8.61 -13.29
C ASN A 814 -4.66 9.22 -14.71
N LEU A 815 -3.49 9.75 -15.04
CA LEU A 815 -3.16 10.15 -16.41
C LEU A 815 -2.54 8.99 -17.20
N PHE A 816 -1.87 8.06 -16.52
CA PHE A 816 -1.09 6.95 -17.10
C PHE A 816 -1.70 5.58 -16.82
#